data_3b2ac79a278e49b3fc545bf8699aea4d
#
_entry.id   3b2ac79a278e49b3fc545bf8699aea4d
#
_cell.length_a   1.000
_cell.length_b   1.000
_cell.length_c   1.000
_cell.angle_alpha   90.00
_cell.angle_beta   90.00
_cell.angle_gamma   90.00
#
_symmetry.space_group_name_H-M   'P 1'
#
loop_
_entity.id
_entity.type
_entity.pdbx_description
1 polymer ?
#
loop_
_entity_poly.entity_id
_entity_poly.type
_entity_poly.pdbx_seq_one_letter_code
_entity_poly.pdbx_strand_id
1 'polypeptide(L)'
;FTPRHATLIALAFLTAWVLVLCLPMLSGKFLVGPDSDQIWTGVPFRWFGANEWRRTGEVPLWNPYMFGGLPFVGAMHGDIFYPTAWLRLVLPIDVAMNLGFAVHLVLAGFFAYLFFRALEISWTGSLVGGLSYQLTGIVASLVHPGHDGKLFVSAWMPLVLLGLVMAVRRQRMEGYGILALAVGMGIISPHIQMMQYTLVFAGLFTLYLAFWSEDRPEGGKRWLSLAFALGAVVLGFGAAMIQLWPFIQYMPYAARSAGAQGWAYATSWSMPPANIVDWLVPDFTGILRKYWGENAVKFHSEYLGAATLVLAAVGVGNRERRRLLWFAGGAFLLFLLVSLGGHTPFYRLWYALVPGVKVTRAAGMAFFIPAFVVTMVAAMGVERLERGEGVRTLYGGLVGAGALLLLGVSGALGGMAAGWADPQKVDLARQNADAITFSAVRSAVFAAATAGIALAALRGKLRGFGLALILALAVGLDLFINDRRFFEYSARATELYSDDAVTLRLKQTPAPFRVLDPGTYPTAYLMAQGVSNVLGHHGNELNAYDNLLGGKNVWQNAFGGAGALRLWDLLAVRYVLLSREENIPGYHQALGPAQTVGGPAVLLERDTLPDYARVIPAAAKLEDDRIVPTLLDPRLDPRRVVLLPDDAPIELPRLDSLPAPSASHARVTXXXXKMTVRLDPAPSAPSYVVISENWYPDWRATVDGHSAQPLRGNYTFLTVPVPTGAREIRLEVSRDRYRQGALMTFASLAGILGWIGLPLLLRRRRAI
;
A
#
# COMPACT_ATOMS: atom_id res chain seq x y z
N PHE A 1 -25.05 14.95 28.75
CA PHE A 1 -23.89 14.06 28.91
C PHE A 1 -22.64 14.88 29.24
N THR A 2 -21.78 14.35 30.11
CA THR A 2 -20.45 14.94 30.29
C THR A 2 -19.67 14.80 28.97
N PRO A 3 -18.65 15.63 28.72
CA PRO A 3 -17.86 15.51 27.50
C PRO A 3 -17.27 14.10 27.29
N ARG A 4 -16.89 13.43 28.38
CA ARG A 4 -16.36 12.04 28.29
C ARG A 4 -17.43 11.06 27.83
N HIS A 5 -18.63 11.12 28.41
CA HIS A 5 -19.75 10.25 28.03
C HIS A 5 -20.12 10.48 26.55
N ALA A 6 -20.19 11.75 26.12
CA ALA A 6 -20.49 12.09 24.72
C ALA A 6 -19.49 11.50 23.73
N THR A 7 -18.19 11.50 24.09
CA THR A 7 -17.12 10.91 23.25
C THR A 7 -17.21 9.38 23.22
N LEU A 8 -17.50 8.73 24.37
CA LEU A 8 -17.66 7.28 24.42
C LEU A 8 -18.88 6.82 23.61
N ILE A 9 -19.99 7.57 23.67
CA ILE A 9 -21.19 7.28 22.86
C ILE A 9 -20.84 7.37 21.36
N ALA A 10 -20.12 8.40 20.97
CA ALA A 10 -19.71 8.55 19.58
C ALA A 10 -18.81 7.36 19.13
N LEU A 11 -17.82 7.01 19.94
CA LEU A 11 -16.94 5.87 19.62
C LEU A 11 -17.74 4.57 19.51
N ALA A 12 -18.63 4.29 20.47
CA ALA A 12 -19.46 3.09 20.46
C ALA A 12 -20.35 3.04 19.20
N PHE A 13 -20.95 4.18 18.83
CA PHE A 13 -21.82 4.27 17.67
C PHE A 13 -21.04 4.02 16.36
N LEU A 14 -19.86 4.65 16.21
CA LEU A 14 -18.99 4.46 15.05
C LEU A 14 -18.51 3.01 14.97
N THR A 15 -18.14 2.42 16.11
CA THR A 15 -17.72 1.00 16.18
C THR A 15 -18.86 0.07 15.75
N ALA A 16 -20.11 0.36 16.15
CA ALA A 16 -21.27 -0.48 15.82
C ALA A 16 -21.45 -0.60 14.30
N TRP A 17 -21.29 0.49 13.53
CA TRP A 17 -21.39 0.43 12.06
C TRP A 17 -20.33 -0.47 11.44
N VAL A 18 -19.08 -0.39 11.93
CA VAL A 18 -18.01 -1.25 11.43
C VAL A 18 -18.29 -2.72 11.77
N LEU A 19 -18.77 -2.98 13.02
CA LEU A 19 -19.12 -4.35 13.42
C LEU A 19 -20.21 -4.94 12.52
N VAL A 20 -21.21 -4.13 12.13
CA VAL A 20 -22.27 -4.59 11.22
C VAL A 20 -21.69 -4.94 9.84
N LEU A 21 -20.78 -4.11 9.30
CA LEU A 21 -20.11 -4.41 8.03
C LEU A 21 -19.25 -5.67 8.13
N CYS A 22 -18.65 -5.90 9.29
CA CYS A 22 -17.68 -6.97 9.54
C CYS A 22 -18.28 -8.22 10.21
N LEU A 23 -19.61 -8.33 10.29
CA LEU A 23 -20.27 -9.47 10.95
C LEU A 23 -19.76 -10.85 10.51
N PRO A 24 -19.52 -11.10 9.18
CA PRO A 24 -19.04 -12.42 8.77
C PRO A 24 -17.65 -12.79 9.34
N MET A 25 -16.85 -11.81 9.79
CA MET A 25 -15.57 -12.10 10.46
C MET A 25 -15.77 -12.89 11.75
N LEU A 26 -16.92 -12.71 12.41
CA LEU A 26 -17.23 -13.44 13.66
C LEU A 26 -17.47 -14.94 13.42
N SER A 27 -17.81 -15.33 12.19
CA SER A 27 -17.94 -16.74 11.81
C SER A 27 -16.66 -17.30 11.18
N GLY A 28 -15.53 -16.61 11.36
CA GLY A 28 -14.22 -17.08 10.90
C GLY A 28 -13.92 -16.77 9.43
N LYS A 29 -14.75 -15.96 8.77
CA LYS A 29 -14.49 -15.58 7.39
C LYS A 29 -13.37 -14.55 7.28
N PHE A 30 -12.58 -14.65 6.22
CA PHE A 30 -11.51 -13.70 5.91
C PHE A 30 -12.05 -12.60 4.99
N LEU A 31 -11.83 -11.35 5.38
CA LEU A 31 -12.30 -10.16 4.64
C LEU A 31 -11.37 -9.94 3.45
N VAL A 32 -11.58 -10.73 2.40
CA VAL A 32 -10.77 -10.66 1.17
C VAL A 32 -11.58 -11.24 0.02
N GLY A 33 -11.66 -10.50 -1.07
CA GLY A 33 -12.26 -10.98 -2.33
C GLY A 33 -11.20 -11.62 -3.24
N PRO A 34 -11.64 -12.33 -4.27
CA PRO A 34 -10.71 -13.03 -5.18
C PRO A 34 -9.80 -12.09 -5.97
N ASP A 35 -10.24 -10.87 -6.21
CA ASP A 35 -9.48 -9.87 -6.97
C ASP A 35 -8.61 -8.98 -6.06
N SER A 36 -8.50 -9.31 -4.77
CA SER A 36 -7.78 -8.50 -3.79
C SER A 36 -6.26 -8.69 -3.87
N ASP A 37 -5.52 -7.59 -3.81
CA ASP A 37 -4.05 -7.60 -3.69
C ASP A 37 -3.58 -8.39 -2.46
N GLN A 38 -4.46 -8.58 -1.46
CA GLN A 38 -4.11 -9.37 -0.27
C GLN A 38 -3.87 -10.84 -0.64
N ILE A 39 -4.67 -11.40 -1.55
CA ILE A 39 -4.47 -12.79 -2.02
C ILE A 39 -3.20 -12.86 -2.88
N TRP A 40 -3.01 -11.89 -3.78
CA TRP A 40 -1.91 -11.94 -4.74
C TRP A 40 -0.54 -11.78 -4.09
N THR A 41 -0.41 -10.86 -3.09
CA THR A 41 0.88 -10.54 -2.48
C THR A 41 0.80 -10.28 -0.97
N GLY A 42 -0.29 -9.64 -0.51
CA GLY A 42 -0.37 -9.15 0.87
C GLY A 42 -0.24 -10.22 1.94
N VAL A 43 -1.02 -11.30 1.83
CA VAL A 43 -0.97 -12.41 2.78
C VAL A 43 0.41 -13.10 2.75
N PRO A 44 0.96 -13.47 1.57
CA PRO A 44 2.27 -14.12 1.55
C PRO A 44 3.38 -13.29 2.20
N PHE A 45 3.44 -11.97 1.91
CA PHE A 45 4.48 -11.12 2.50
C PHE A 45 4.35 -11.02 4.02
N ARG A 46 3.11 -10.85 4.51
CA ARG A 46 2.85 -10.72 5.94
C ARG A 46 3.05 -12.05 6.67
N TRP A 47 2.65 -13.15 6.04
CA TRP A 47 2.83 -14.50 6.60
C TRP A 47 4.32 -14.82 6.74
N PHE A 48 5.11 -14.57 5.68
CA PHE A 48 6.57 -14.74 5.72
C PHE A 48 7.18 -13.90 6.85
N GLY A 49 6.87 -12.60 6.89
CA GLY A 49 7.43 -11.70 7.91
C GLY A 49 7.12 -12.15 9.33
N ALA A 50 5.85 -12.52 9.59
CA ALA A 50 5.42 -12.95 10.93
C ALA A 50 6.01 -14.32 11.30
N ASN A 51 6.04 -15.26 10.38
CA ASN A 51 6.57 -16.60 10.63
C ASN A 51 8.08 -16.57 10.91
N GLU A 52 8.83 -15.80 10.10
CA GLU A 52 10.27 -15.65 10.32
C GLU A 52 10.56 -14.98 11.66
N TRP A 53 9.79 -13.92 11.99
CA TRP A 53 9.98 -13.24 13.27
C TRP A 53 9.67 -14.19 14.44
N ARG A 54 8.58 -14.96 14.38
CA ARG A 54 8.26 -15.96 15.42
C ARG A 54 9.34 -17.03 15.54
N ARG A 55 9.86 -17.51 14.40
CA ARG A 55 10.84 -18.62 14.35
C ARG A 55 12.22 -18.19 14.86
N THR A 56 12.66 -16.96 14.55
CA THR A 56 14.03 -16.50 14.82
C THR A 56 14.13 -15.52 16.00
N GLY A 57 13.02 -14.92 16.41
CA GLY A 57 13.01 -13.82 17.37
C GLY A 57 13.45 -12.48 16.75
N GLU A 58 13.69 -12.45 15.43
CA GLU A 58 14.24 -11.28 14.74
C GLU A 58 13.45 -10.94 13.51
N VAL A 59 13.39 -9.63 13.20
CA VAL A 59 12.76 -9.16 11.96
C VAL A 59 13.58 -9.68 10.77
N PRO A 60 12.96 -10.34 9.79
CA PRO A 60 13.69 -10.79 8.60
C PRO A 60 14.16 -9.60 7.77
N LEU A 61 15.41 -9.63 7.32
CA LEU A 61 15.99 -8.58 6.47
C LEU A 61 16.08 -8.99 5.00
N TRP A 62 15.94 -10.30 4.71
CA TRP A 62 16.06 -10.86 3.37
C TRP A 62 14.90 -11.81 3.09
N ASN A 63 14.34 -11.73 1.89
CA ASN A 63 13.31 -12.63 1.39
C ASN A 63 13.90 -13.45 0.23
N PRO A 64 14.17 -14.75 0.41
CA PRO A 64 14.76 -15.57 -0.65
C PRO A 64 13.73 -16.18 -1.61
N TYR A 65 12.44 -15.96 -1.39
CA TYR A 65 11.38 -16.74 -2.05
C TYR A 65 10.90 -16.18 -3.37
N MET A 66 11.42 -15.02 -3.80
CA MET A 66 11.03 -14.44 -5.08
C MET A 66 12.17 -13.62 -5.69
N PHE A 67 12.20 -13.54 -7.01
CA PHE A 67 13.14 -12.70 -7.77
C PHE A 67 14.62 -12.93 -7.42
N GLY A 68 15.01 -14.18 -7.12
CA GLY A 68 16.39 -14.46 -6.75
C GLY A 68 16.82 -13.90 -5.40
N GLY A 69 15.86 -13.50 -4.58
CA GLY A 69 16.09 -12.90 -3.26
C GLY A 69 16.13 -11.38 -3.30
N LEU A 70 15.53 -10.73 -2.29
CA LEU A 70 15.56 -9.26 -2.18
C LEU A 70 15.41 -8.82 -0.72
N PRO A 71 15.88 -7.57 -0.38
CA PRO A 71 15.76 -7.06 0.99
C PRO A 71 14.29 -6.95 1.42
N PHE A 72 13.93 -7.57 2.55
CA PHE A 72 12.55 -7.58 3.03
C PHE A 72 12.10 -6.20 3.54
N VAL A 73 12.87 -5.63 4.46
CA VAL A 73 12.56 -4.29 5.02
C VAL A 73 12.83 -3.19 3.99
N GLY A 74 13.98 -3.28 3.30
CA GLY A 74 14.39 -2.25 2.32
C GLY A 74 13.41 -2.13 1.16
N ALA A 75 12.90 -3.23 0.63
CA ALA A 75 11.94 -3.18 -0.47
C ALA A 75 10.50 -2.88 -0.01
N MET A 76 10.26 -2.72 1.29
CA MET A 76 8.94 -2.44 1.88
C MET A 76 7.93 -3.56 1.60
N HIS A 77 8.23 -4.77 2.06
CA HIS A 77 7.35 -5.93 1.94
C HIS A 77 6.18 -5.90 2.94
N GLY A 78 5.52 -4.77 3.08
CA GLY A 78 4.36 -4.64 3.96
C GLY A 78 4.65 -3.83 5.21
N ASP A 79 3.87 -4.08 6.23
CA ASP A 79 3.69 -3.21 7.40
C ASP A 79 4.28 -3.78 8.70
N ILE A 80 5.41 -4.50 8.62
CA ILE A 80 5.92 -5.31 9.75
C ILE A 80 6.15 -4.50 11.05
N PHE A 81 6.42 -3.19 10.94
CA PHE A 81 6.62 -2.33 12.12
C PHE A 81 5.34 -1.63 12.58
N TYR A 82 4.23 -1.82 11.85
CA TYR A 82 2.96 -1.18 12.17
C TYR A 82 2.28 -1.91 13.36
N PRO A 83 1.67 -1.19 14.31
CA PRO A 83 1.17 -1.87 15.53
C PRO A 83 0.18 -3.01 15.29
N THR A 84 -0.75 -2.90 14.32
CA THR A 84 -1.68 -4.00 14.05
C THR A 84 -0.99 -5.20 13.41
N ALA A 85 0.21 -5.01 12.81
CA ALA A 85 1.01 -6.12 12.27
C ALA A 85 1.47 -7.06 13.37
N TRP A 86 1.72 -6.52 14.59
CA TRP A 86 2.18 -7.33 15.72
C TRP A 86 1.12 -8.34 16.18
N LEU A 87 -0.15 -8.10 15.86
CA LEU A 87 -1.22 -9.09 16.12
C LEU A 87 -0.93 -10.42 15.41
N ARG A 88 -0.25 -10.37 14.26
CA ARG A 88 0.12 -11.58 13.49
C ARG A 88 1.14 -12.46 14.21
N LEU A 89 1.81 -11.94 15.24
CA LEU A 89 2.72 -12.74 16.07
C LEU A 89 1.97 -13.67 17.03
N VAL A 90 0.69 -13.36 17.33
CA VAL A 90 -0.10 -14.09 18.33
C VAL A 90 -1.44 -14.60 17.79
N LEU A 91 -1.95 -14.06 16.69
CA LEU A 91 -3.23 -14.43 16.09
C LEU A 91 -3.02 -15.06 14.71
N PRO A 92 -3.98 -15.87 14.24
CA PRO A 92 -3.99 -16.29 12.83
C PRO A 92 -3.96 -15.08 11.90
N ILE A 93 -3.30 -15.23 10.76
CA ILE A 93 -3.03 -14.10 9.86
C ILE A 93 -4.31 -13.44 9.35
N ASP A 94 -5.33 -14.24 9.00
CA ASP A 94 -6.63 -13.75 8.54
C ASP A 94 -7.33 -12.91 9.62
N VAL A 95 -7.31 -13.37 10.88
CA VAL A 95 -7.90 -12.64 12.01
C VAL A 95 -7.17 -11.32 12.23
N ALA A 96 -5.84 -11.34 12.23
CA ALA A 96 -5.04 -10.13 12.45
C ALA A 96 -5.25 -9.09 11.32
N MET A 97 -5.35 -9.55 10.07
CA MET A 97 -5.59 -8.66 8.93
C MET A 97 -7.02 -8.10 8.94
N ASN A 98 -8.01 -8.93 9.26
CA ASN A 98 -9.40 -8.50 9.47
C ASN A 98 -9.47 -7.37 10.51
N LEU A 99 -8.83 -7.58 11.67
CA LEU A 99 -8.77 -6.56 12.72
C LEU A 99 -8.07 -5.29 12.25
N GLY A 100 -7.04 -5.43 11.42
CA GLY A 100 -6.35 -4.27 10.83
C GLY A 100 -7.33 -3.37 10.07
N PHE A 101 -8.15 -3.94 9.18
CA PHE A 101 -9.15 -3.17 8.44
C PHE A 101 -10.21 -2.59 9.38
N ALA A 102 -10.81 -3.42 10.25
CA ALA A 102 -11.91 -2.98 11.12
C ALA A 102 -11.47 -1.83 12.05
N VAL A 103 -10.32 -1.97 12.70
CA VAL A 103 -9.78 -0.94 13.61
C VAL A 103 -9.58 0.39 12.87
N HIS A 104 -9.02 0.35 11.65
CA HIS A 104 -8.73 1.59 10.94
C HIS A 104 -9.99 2.26 10.39
N LEU A 105 -11.03 1.50 10.06
CA LEU A 105 -12.33 2.11 9.75
C LEU A 105 -12.90 2.84 10.96
N VAL A 106 -12.81 2.24 12.16
CA VAL A 106 -13.24 2.92 13.40
C VAL A 106 -12.40 4.17 13.64
N LEU A 107 -11.06 4.06 13.51
CA LEU A 107 -10.15 5.20 13.73
C LEU A 107 -10.43 6.34 12.74
N ALA A 108 -10.73 6.04 11.47
CA ALA A 108 -11.04 7.08 10.47
C ALA A 108 -12.22 7.94 10.95
N GLY A 109 -13.33 7.30 11.33
CA GLY A 109 -14.50 8.02 11.84
C GLY A 109 -14.24 8.73 13.16
N PHE A 110 -13.58 8.03 14.09
CA PHE A 110 -13.34 8.57 15.43
C PHE A 110 -12.37 9.76 15.42
N PHE A 111 -11.29 9.68 14.65
CA PHE A 111 -10.35 10.81 14.56
C PHE A 111 -10.98 11.99 13.82
N ALA A 112 -11.84 11.73 12.81
CA ALA A 112 -12.60 12.81 12.16
C ALA A 112 -13.57 13.46 13.16
N TYR A 113 -14.30 12.65 13.94
CA TYR A 113 -15.17 13.16 15.02
C TYR A 113 -14.37 14.07 15.98
N LEU A 114 -13.21 13.58 16.47
CA LEU A 114 -12.37 14.37 17.41
C LEU A 114 -11.88 15.66 16.77
N PHE A 115 -11.48 15.62 15.50
CA PHE A 115 -11.05 16.82 14.77
C PHE A 115 -12.19 17.82 14.64
N PHE A 116 -13.40 17.37 14.28
CA PHE A 116 -14.56 18.27 14.17
C PHE A 116 -14.92 18.86 15.53
N ARG A 117 -14.85 18.05 16.61
CA ARG A 117 -15.02 18.58 17.98
C ARG A 117 -13.96 19.64 18.34
N ALA A 118 -12.71 19.42 17.88
CA ALA A 118 -11.63 20.38 18.12
C ALA A 118 -11.86 21.71 17.36
N LEU A 119 -12.56 21.65 16.21
CA LEU A 119 -13.02 22.83 15.49
C LEU A 119 -14.27 23.46 16.13
N GLU A 120 -14.72 22.92 17.26
CA GLU A 120 -15.88 23.39 18.01
C GLU A 120 -17.20 23.22 17.24
N ILE A 121 -17.25 22.28 16.31
CA ILE A 121 -18.50 21.86 15.66
C ILE A 121 -19.33 21.11 16.71
N SER A 122 -20.65 21.25 16.67
CA SER A 122 -21.57 20.64 17.62
C SER A 122 -21.35 19.11 17.71
N TRP A 123 -21.78 18.51 18.82
CA TRP A 123 -21.65 17.06 19.01
C TRP A 123 -22.36 16.27 17.92
N THR A 124 -23.60 16.66 17.59
CA THR A 124 -24.39 16.05 16.50
C THR A 124 -23.66 16.15 15.18
N GLY A 125 -23.20 17.35 14.84
CA GLY A 125 -22.48 17.59 13.57
C GLY A 125 -21.21 16.77 13.49
N SER A 126 -20.46 16.69 14.60
CA SER A 126 -19.21 15.92 14.66
C SER A 126 -19.45 14.43 14.53
N LEU A 127 -20.51 13.91 15.16
CA LEU A 127 -20.86 12.47 15.05
C LEU A 127 -21.25 12.14 13.59
N VAL A 128 -22.15 12.93 13.00
CA VAL A 128 -22.64 12.72 11.63
C VAL A 128 -21.46 12.85 10.64
N GLY A 129 -20.63 13.88 10.78
CA GLY A 129 -19.47 14.09 9.92
C GLY A 129 -18.43 12.97 10.04
N GLY A 130 -18.16 12.52 11.28
CA GLY A 130 -17.24 11.41 11.51
C GLY A 130 -17.74 10.11 10.87
N LEU A 131 -19.03 9.82 11.04
CA LEU A 131 -19.66 8.66 10.40
C LEU A 131 -19.64 8.78 8.87
N SER A 132 -19.93 9.98 8.34
CA SER A 132 -19.85 10.23 6.90
C SER A 132 -18.46 9.93 6.36
N TYR A 133 -17.40 10.36 7.07
CA TYR A 133 -16.03 10.09 6.63
C TYR A 133 -15.68 8.61 6.73
N GLN A 134 -16.03 7.96 7.84
CA GLN A 134 -15.78 6.54 8.09
C GLN A 134 -16.34 5.66 6.96
N LEU A 135 -17.56 5.98 6.51
CA LEU A 135 -18.29 5.19 5.53
C LEU A 135 -18.31 5.82 4.14
N THR A 136 -17.58 6.95 3.90
CA THR A 136 -17.52 7.47 2.53
C THR A 136 -16.92 6.42 1.61
N GLY A 137 -17.49 6.27 0.41
CA GLY A 137 -17.10 5.21 -0.51
C GLY A 137 -15.59 5.10 -0.71
N ILE A 138 -14.89 6.25 -0.88
CA ILE A 138 -13.44 6.25 -1.14
C ILE A 138 -12.61 5.73 0.06
N VAL A 139 -13.16 5.70 1.28
CA VAL A 139 -12.49 5.17 2.47
C VAL A 139 -12.91 3.71 2.71
N ALA A 140 -14.23 3.45 2.80
CA ALA A 140 -14.72 2.12 3.16
C ALA A 140 -14.43 1.07 2.08
N SER A 141 -14.53 1.44 0.80
CA SER A 141 -14.32 0.47 -0.29
C SER A 141 -12.85 0.07 -0.49
N LEU A 142 -11.89 0.73 0.19
CA LEU A 142 -10.46 0.33 0.13
C LEU A 142 -10.24 -1.10 0.65
N VAL A 143 -11.20 -1.64 1.39
CA VAL A 143 -11.18 -3.02 1.88
C VAL A 143 -11.19 -4.01 0.70
N HIS A 144 -11.99 -3.74 -0.34
CA HIS A 144 -12.18 -4.66 -1.48
C HIS A 144 -10.85 -4.98 -2.19
N PRO A 145 -10.08 -3.98 -2.71
CA PRO A 145 -8.80 -4.28 -3.35
C PRO A 145 -7.70 -4.68 -2.35
N GLY A 146 -7.97 -4.64 -1.05
CA GLY A 146 -6.98 -4.95 -0.04
C GLY A 146 -5.97 -3.83 0.18
N HIS A 147 -6.37 -2.58 -0.06
CA HIS A 147 -5.48 -1.41 0.03
C HIS A 147 -5.38 -0.88 1.47
N ASP A 148 -4.94 -1.73 2.39
CA ASP A 148 -4.83 -1.40 3.82
C ASP A 148 -3.96 -0.16 4.07
N GLY A 149 -2.82 -0.01 3.40
CA GLY A 149 -1.96 1.16 3.57
C GLY A 149 -2.68 2.47 3.24
N LYS A 150 -3.55 2.48 2.22
CA LYS A 150 -4.35 3.66 1.88
C LYS A 150 -5.38 3.95 2.97
N LEU A 151 -6.05 2.90 3.47
CA LEU A 151 -7.02 3.04 4.56
C LEU A 151 -6.34 3.57 5.82
N PHE A 152 -5.15 3.04 6.14
CA PHE A 152 -4.41 3.45 7.34
C PHE A 152 -4.07 4.95 7.27
N VAL A 153 -3.53 5.44 6.15
CA VAL A 153 -3.25 6.89 5.99
C VAL A 153 -4.55 7.69 6.07
N SER A 154 -5.64 7.23 5.43
CA SER A 154 -6.95 7.92 5.51
C SER A 154 -7.41 8.04 6.96
N ALA A 155 -7.18 7.01 7.79
CA ALA A 155 -7.54 7.04 9.20
C ALA A 155 -6.68 8.03 10.01
N TRP A 156 -5.36 8.13 9.71
CA TRP A 156 -4.47 9.01 10.46
C TRP A 156 -4.60 10.49 10.05
N MET A 157 -5.05 10.79 8.83
CA MET A 157 -5.14 12.18 8.35
C MET A 157 -5.94 13.10 9.28
N PRO A 158 -7.14 12.74 9.75
CA PRO A 158 -7.86 13.61 10.68
C PRO A 158 -7.12 13.84 12.00
N LEU A 159 -6.31 12.88 12.47
CA LEU A 159 -5.50 13.06 13.68
C LEU A 159 -4.32 14.02 13.44
N VAL A 160 -3.74 14.01 12.22
CA VAL A 160 -2.74 15.03 11.81
C VAL A 160 -3.37 16.43 11.94
N LEU A 161 -4.58 16.60 11.42
CA LEU A 161 -5.28 17.89 11.46
C LEU A 161 -5.67 18.28 12.90
N LEU A 162 -6.09 17.30 13.72
CA LEU A 162 -6.37 17.52 15.14
C LEU A 162 -5.13 18.04 15.87
N GLY A 163 -3.97 17.39 15.63
CA GLY A 163 -2.70 17.83 16.21
C GLY A 163 -2.41 19.28 15.87
N LEU A 164 -2.64 19.68 14.62
CA LEU A 164 -2.43 21.07 14.17
C LEU A 164 -3.39 22.06 14.86
N VAL A 165 -4.67 21.72 15.02
CA VAL A 165 -5.63 22.59 15.74
C VAL A 165 -5.16 22.78 17.17
N MET A 166 -4.78 21.68 17.87
CA MET A 166 -4.29 21.76 19.24
C MET A 166 -2.99 22.57 19.35
N ALA A 167 -2.06 22.35 18.44
CA ALA A 167 -0.74 22.96 18.43
C ALA A 167 -0.80 24.44 18.04
N VAL A 168 -1.35 24.73 16.85
CA VAL A 168 -1.27 26.07 16.24
C VAL A 168 -2.39 26.98 16.75
N ARG A 169 -3.66 26.52 16.69
CA ARG A 169 -4.81 27.34 17.09
C ARG A 169 -4.89 27.49 18.61
N ARG A 170 -4.77 26.35 19.35
CA ARG A 170 -4.93 26.35 20.83
C ARG A 170 -3.62 26.50 21.59
N GLN A 171 -2.50 26.64 20.89
CA GLN A 171 -1.14 26.86 21.47
C GLN A 171 -0.80 25.82 22.54
N ARG A 172 -1.14 24.55 22.30
CA ARG A 172 -0.92 23.45 23.23
C ARG A 172 0.24 22.57 22.72
N MET A 173 1.29 22.46 23.52
CA MET A 173 2.51 21.73 23.13
C MET A 173 2.24 20.25 22.83
N GLU A 174 1.34 19.60 23.56
CA GLU A 174 0.96 18.21 23.29
C GLU A 174 0.39 18.01 21.88
N GLY A 175 -0.15 19.08 21.27
CA GLY A 175 -0.62 19.03 19.88
C GLY A 175 0.51 18.70 18.89
N TYR A 176 1.74 19.20 19.14
CA TYR A 176 2.89 18.89 18.28
C TYR A 176 3.27 17.41 18.41
N GLY A 177 3.19 16.85 19.63
CA GLY A 177 3.45 15.42 19.83
C GLY A 177 2.41 14.54 19.12
N ILE A 178 1.13 14.92 19.18
CA ILE A 178 0.05 14.23 18.47
C ILE A 178 0.28 14.30 16.95
N LEU A 179 0.66 15.48 16.45
CA LEU A 179 0.99 15.68 15.04
C LEU A 179 2.15 14.75 14.62
N ALA A 180 3.23 14.74 15.39
CA ALA A 180 4.40 13.90 15.10
C ALA A 180 4.04 12.41 15.11
N LEU A 181 3.27 11.97 16.12
CA LEU A 181 2.81 10.58 16.20
C LEU A 181 1.96 10.20 14.98
N ALA A 182 0.98 11.04 14.61
CA ALA A 182 0.08 10.77 13.50
C ALA A 182 0.83 10.73 12.16
N VAL A 183 1.81 11.64 11.98
CA VAL A 183 2.68 11.63 10.79
C VAL A 183 3.50 10.34 10.75
N GLY A 184 4.15 9.96 11.86
CA GLY A 184 4.95 8.73 11.93
C GLY A 184 4.12 7.50 11.61
N MET A 185 2.92 7.39 12.19
CA MET A 185 2.01 6.28 11.93
C MET A 185 1.55 6.24 10.48
N GLY A 186 1.29 7.41 9.88
CA GLY A 186 0.91 7.50 8.47
C GLY A 186 2.04 7.09 7.53
N ILE A 187 3.30 7.38 7.90
CA ILE A 187 4.47 7.02 7.08
C ILE A 187 4.79 5.52 7.21
N ILE A 188 4.71 4.97 8.44
CA ILE A 188 5.03 3.55 8.68
C ILE A 188 3.94 2.63 8.11
N SER A 189 2.74 3.14 7.84
CA SER A 189 1.76 2.44 7.03
C SER A 189 2.29 2.45 5.58
N PRO A 190 2.28 1.34 4.85
CA PRO A 190 3.09 1.27 3.62
C PRO A 190 2.46 1.98 2.42
N HIS A 191 2.14 3.29 2.57
CA HIS A 191 1.60 4.08 1.44
C HIS A 191 2.06 5.54 1.48
N ILE A 192 3.34 5.76 1.16
CA ILE A 192 4.01 7.07 1.24
C ILE A 192 3.30 8.14 0.39
N GLN A 193 2.77 7.77 -0.79
CA GLN A 193 2.09 8.72 -1.68
C GLN A 193 0.82 9.31 -1.05
N MET A 194 0.01 8.49 -0.38
CA MET A 194 -1.17 9.00 0.34
C MET A 194 -0.76 9.96 1.47
N MET A 195 0.36 9.63 2.14
CA MET A 195 0.90 10.51 3.18
C MET A 195 1.43 11.83 2.60
N GLN A 196 2.00 11.81 1.38
CA GLN A 196 2.40 13.05 0.68
C GLN A 196 1.20 13.98 0.49
N TYR A 197 0.06 13.47 0.01
CA TYR A 197 -1.16 14.27 -0.13
C TYR A 197 -1.61 14.82 1.23
N THR A 198 -1.59 13.99 2.27
CA THR A 198 -1.94 14.40 3.64
C THR A 198 -1.03 15.54 4.12
N LEU A 199 0.29 15.44 3.88
CA LEU A 199 1.25 16.47 4.32
C LEU A 199 1.06 17.79 3.57
N VAL A 200 0.76 17.74 2.26
CA VAL A 200 0.44 18.98 1.51
C VAL A 200 -0.83 19.63 2.09
N PHE A 201 -1.88 18.83 2.31
CA PHE A 201 -3.13 19.34 2.91
C PHE A 201 -2.87 19.90 4.31
N ALA A 202 -2.11 19.18 5.15
CA ALA A 202 -1.74 19.62 6.50
C ALA A 202 -0.93 20.92 6.48
N GLY A 203 0.00 21.05 5.52
CA GLY A 203 0.78 22.28 5.34
C GLY A 203 -0.11 23.48 5.03
N LEU A 204 -1.03 23.32 4.06
CA LEU A 204 -1.99 24.38 3.71
C LEU A 204 -2.90 24.71 4.91
N PHE A 205 -3.33 23.68 5.66
CA PHE A 205 -4.16 23.89 6.85
C PHE A 205 -3.38 24.60 7.95
N THR A 206 -2.09 24.31 8.10
CA THR A 206 -1.20 24.99 9.06
C THR A 206 -1.12 26.50 8.72
N LEU A 207 -0.94 26.83 7.42
CA LEU A 207 -0.93 28.23 6.97
C LEU A 207 -2.27 28.91 7.23
N TYR A 208 -3.37 28.20 6.96
CA TYR A 208 -4.72 28.72 7.28
C TYR A 208 -4.84 29.05 8.79
N LEU A 209 -4.44 28.10 9.65
CA LEU A 209 -4.53 28.27 11.11
C LEU A 209 -3.65 29.42 11.60
N ALA A 210 -2.45 29.57 11.02
CA ALA A 210 -1.47 30.57 11.49
C ALA A 210 -1.79 31.99 11.02
N PHE A 211 -2.42 32.12 9.83
CA PHE A 211 -2.56 33.46 9.22
C PHE A 211 -4.00 33.90 8.95
N TRP A 212 -4.94 32.97 8.76
CA TRP A 212 -6.28 33.34 8.26
C TRP A 212 -7.43 32.93 9.18
N SER A 213 -7.24 32.03 10.12
CA SER A 213 -8.30 31.60 11.04
C SER A 213 -8.69 32.75 11.97
N GLU A 214 -9.89 32.69 12.51
CA GLU A 214 -10.38 33.68 13.47
C GLU A 214 -9.50 33.77 14.73
N ASP A 215 -9.10 32.61 15.25
CA ASP A 215 -8.31 32.44 16.47
C ASP A 215 -6.83 32.23 16.18
N ARG A 216 -6.30 32.88 15.16
CA ARG A 216 -4.89 32.74 14.77
C ARG A 216 -3.96 33.29 15.85
N PRO A 217 -2.79 32.67 16.03
CA PRO A 217 -1.80 33.20 16.98
C PRO A 217 -1.27 34.56 16.54
N GLU A 218 -0.97 35.44 17.50
CA GLU A 218 -0.53 36.80 17.25
C GLU A 218 1.01 36.91 17.23
N GLY A 219 1.51 37.94 16.56
CA GLY A 219 2.91 38.33 16.57
C GLY A 219 3.85 37.19 16.17
N GLY A 220 4.95 37.10 16.90
CA GLY A 220 5.97 36.09 16.67
C GLY A 220 5.50 34.65 16.91
N LYS A 221 4.42 34.43 17.67
CA LYS A 221 3.90 33.11 17.98
C LYS A 221 3.51 32.32 16.73
N ARG A 222 3.04 32.99 15.66
CA ARG A 222 2.66 32.30 14.42
C ARG A 222 3.87 31.63 13.77
N TRP A 223 5.01 32.34 13.73
CA TRP A 223 6.23 31.79 13.13
C TRP A 223 6.80 30.65 13.97
N LEU A 224 6.75 30.83 15.31
CA LEU A 224 7.17 29.77 16.23
C LEU A 224 6.28 28.52 16.08
N SER A 225 4.97 28.72 15.91
CA SER A 225 4.04 27.59 15.67
C SER A 225 4.36 26.86 14.37
N LEU A 226 4.71 27.59 13.29
CA LEU A 226 5.12 26.98 12.03
C LEU A 226 6.41 26.17 12.21
N ALA A 227 7.41 26.75 12.91
CA ALA A 227 8.68 26.07 13.17
C ALA A 227 8.48 24.78 13.98
N PHE A 228 7.66 24.84 15.03
CA PHE A 228 7.36 23.65 15.84
C PHE A 228 6.51 22.62 15.06
N ALA A 229 5.58 23.07 14.19
CA ALA A 229 4.82 22.15 13.34
C ALA A 229 5.75 21.40 12.36
N LEU A 230 6.71 22.14 11.77
CA LEU A 230 7.72 21.52 10.91
C LEU A 230 8.60 20.54 11.71
N GLY A 231 9.03 20.96 12.92
CA GLY A 231 9.77 20.06 13.82
C GLY A 231 9.00 18.79 14.17
N ALA A 232 7.68 18.93 14.38
CA ALA A 232 6.83 17.75 14.65
C ALA A 232 6.75 16.82 13.44
N VAL A 233 6.68 17.38 12.22
CA VAL A 233 6.71 16.57 11.00
C VAL A 233 8.05 15.83 10.89
N VAL A 234 9.18 16.53 11.14
CA VAL A 234 10.53 15.92 11.13
C VAL A 234 10.60 14.78 12.16
N LEU A 235 10.10 15.01 13.39
CA LEU A 235 10.04 13.94 14.41
C LEU A 235 9.15 12.78 13.96
N GLY A 236 8.06 13.05 13.25
CA GLY A 236 7.19 12.00 12.69
C GLY A 236 7.94 11.16 11.66
N PHE A 237 8.70 11.80 10.75
CA PHE A 237 9.59 11.06 9.84
C PHE A 237 10.62 10.25 10.61
N GLY A 238 11.21 10.86 11.64
CA GLY A 238 12.16 10.18 12.53
C GLY A 238 11.58 8.93 13.17
N ALA A 239 10.31 9.00 13.63
CA ALA A 239 9.62 7.86 14.24
C ALA A 239 9.37 6.70 13.26
N ALA A 240 9.43 6.96 11.96
CA ALA A 240 9.26 5.93 10.93
C ALA A 240 10.60 5.43 10.35
N MET A 241 11.75 5.90 10.86
CA MET A 241 13.07 5.59 10.28
C MET A 241 13.43 4.11 10.34
N ILE A 242 12.87 3.35 11.26
CA ILE A 242 13.08 1.90 11.32
C ILE A 242 12.70 1.24 9.98
N GLN A 243 11.69 1.77 9.28
CA GLN A 243 11.26 1.34 7.95
C GLN A 243 11.89 2.20 6.85
N LEU A 244 11.88 3.52 7.03
CA LEU A 244 12.30 4.46 5.98
C LEU A 244 13.81 4.42 5.71
N TRP A 245 14.66 4.26 6.74
CA TRP A 245 16.11 4.32 6.54
C TRP A 245 16.59 3.18 5.64
N PRO A 246 16.24 1.90 5.92
CA PRO A 246 16.56 0.82 4.97
C PRO A 246 15.98 1.04 3.58
N PHE A 247 14.76 1.60 3.48
CA PHE A 247 14.11 1.86 2.20
C PHE A 247 14.88 2.93 1.39
N ILE A 248 15.27 4.04 2.03
CA ILE A 248 16.04 5.11 1.37
C ILE A 248 17.37 4.54 0.84
N GLN A 249 18.03 3.69 1.65
CA GLN A 249 19.29 3.06 1.26
C GLN A 249 19.11 2.01 0.15
N TYR A 250 17.90 1.46 0.01
CA TYR A 250 17.56 0.48 -1.03
C TYR A 250 17.18 1.14 -2.37
N MET A 251 16.61 2.34 -2.33
CA MET A 251 16.05 3.01 -3.53
C MET A 251 17.00 3.03 -4.74
N PRO A 252 18.32 3.28 -4.61
CA PRO A 252 19.20 3.27 -5.78
C PRO A 252 19.24 1.93 -6.54
N TYR A 253 18.84 0.84 -5.90
CA TYR A 253 18.87 -0.51 -6.48
C TYR A 253 17.51 -0.95 -6.99
N ALA A 254 16.44 -0.20 -6.70
CA ALA A 254 15.06 -0.57 -7.05
C ALA A 254 14.76 -0.24 -8.52
N ALA A 255 14.05 -1.12 -9.21
CA ALA A 255 13.63 -0.92 -10.60
C ALA A 255 12.83 0.37 -10.79
N ARG A 256 12.02 0.74 -9.77
CA ARG A 256 11.17 1.93 -9.82
C ARG A 256 11.97 3.24 -9.87
N SER A 257 13.17 3.27 -9.31
CA SER A 257 14.02 4.48 -9.28
C SER A 257 15.02 4.56 -10.42
N ALA A 258 15.08 3.56 -11.28
CA ALA A 258 16.02 3.52 -12.42
C ALA A 258 15.76 4.57 -13.50
N GLY A 259 14.80 5.47 -13.25
CA GLY A 259 14.50 6.59 -14.12
C GLY A 259 13.12 7.15 -13.89
N ALA A 260 12.87 8.36 -14.34
CA ALA A 260 11.54 8.94 -14.30
C ALA A 260 10.61 8.08 -15.16
N GLN A 261 9.53 7.62 -14.56
CA GLN A 261 8.58 6.73 -15.24
C GLN A 261 7.77 7.44 -16.33
N GLY A 262 7.92 8.77 -16.40
CA GLY A 262 7.31 9.58 -17.46
C GLY A 262 5.89 10.06 -17.14
N TRP A 263 5.40 10.92 -18.03
CA TRP A 263 4.08 11.55 -17.89
C TRP A 263 2.94 10.52 -17.91
N ALA A 264 3.00 9.55 -18.82
CA ALA A 264 1.96 8.54 -18.97
C ALA A 264 1.81 7.72 -17.68
N TYR A 265 2.93 7.35 -17.04
CA TYR A 265 2.91 6.63 -15.76
C TYR A 265 2.30 7.50 -14.65
N ALA A 266 2.77 8.74 -14.53
CA ALA A 266 2.31 9.64 -13.45
C ALA A 266 0.80 9.96 -13.57
N THR A 267 0.25 9.99 -14.79
CA THR A 267 -1.17 10.26 -15.02
C THR A 267 -2.02 9.00 -15.10
N SER A 268 -1.43 7.81 -15.08
CA SER A 268 -2.20 6.57 -15.08
C SER A 268 -3.09 6.51 -13.83
N TRP A 269 -4.27 5.91 -13.97
CA TRP A 269 -5.26 5.81 -12.88
C TRP A 269 -5.69 7.18 -12.32
N SER A 270 -5.64 8.23 -13.14
CA SER A 270 -6.35 9.48 -12.84
C SER A 270 -7.85 9.21 -12.72
N MET A 271 -8.54 9.99 -11.91
CA MET A 271 -10.00 9.88 -11.80
C MET A 271 -10.65 10.44 -13.07
N PRO A 272 -11.34 9.61 -13.88
CA PRO A 272 -12.01 10.16 -15.06
C PRO A 272 -13.13 11.14 -14.67
N PRO A 273 -13.37 12.20 -15.48
CA PRO A 273 -14.44 13.16 -15.16
C PRO A 273 -15.82 12.55 -15.00
N ALA A 274 -16.14 11.47 -15.71
CA ALA A 274 -17.43 10.77 -15.57
C ALA A 274 -17.66 10.28 -14.13
N ASN A 275 -16.59 9.96 -13.39
CA ASN A 275 -16.70 9.49 -11.99
C ASN A 275 -17.24 10.58 -11.04
N ILE A 276 -17.31 11.85 -11.46
CA ILE A 276 -17.95 12.91 -10.66
C ILE A 276 -19.44 12.60 -10.42
N VAL A 277 -20.10 11.97 -11.39
CA VAL A 277 -21.50 11.57 -11.23
C VAL A 277 -21.65 10.49 -10.15
N ASP A 278 -20.63 9.65 -9.97
CA ASP A 278 -20.64 8.59 -8.94
C ASP A 278 -20.68 9.16 -7.51
N TRP A 279 -20.32 10.45 -7.30
CA TRP A 279 -20.43 11.06 -5.97
C TRP A 279 -21.87 11.00 -5.45
N LEU A 280 -22.85 10.97 -6.36
CA LEU A 280 -24.29 10.96 -6.04
C LEU A 280 -25.00 9.71 -6.57
N VAL A 281 -24.56 9.16 -7.72
CA VAL A 281 -25.16 7.97 -8.36
C VAL A 281 -24.05 6.92 -8.51
N PRO A 282 -23.77 6.12 -7.45
CA PRO A 282 -22.55 5.31 -7.38
C PRO A 282 -22.38 4.23 -8.43
N ASP A 283 -23.45 3.90 -9.17
CA ASP A 283 -23.38 2.92 -10.24
C ASP A 283 -23.30 3.58 -11.63
N PHE A 284 -23.15 4.91 -11.70
CA PHE A 284 -23.16 5.61 -12.99
C PHE A 284 -22.05 5.09 -13.91
N THR A 285 -20.79 5.09 -13.44
CA THR A 285 -19.69 4.54 -14.24
C THR A 285 -19.57 3.02 -14.10
N GLY A 286 -20.39 2.41 -13.24
CA GLY A 286 -20.25 1.02 -12.85
C GLY A 286 -19.14 0.81 -11.85
N ILE A 287 -19.12 -0.36 -11.22
CA ILE A 287 -18.12 -0.74 -10.24
C ILE A 287 -17.63 -2.15 -10.52
N LEU A 288 -16.42 -2.45 -10.06
CA LEU A 288 -15.81 -3.77 -10.19
C LEU A 288 -15.80 -4.20 -11.67
N ARG A 289 -16.27 -5.39 -11.97
CA ARG A 289 -16.28 -5.94 -13.34
C ARG A 289 -17.27 -5.25 -14.26
N LYS A 290 -18.17 -4.41 -13.72
CA LYS A 290 -19.16 -3.68 -14.51
C LYS A 290 -18.72 -2.26 -14.87
N TYR A 291 -17.47 -1.89 -14.57
CA TYR A 291 -16.95 -0.55 -14.81
C TYR A 291 -16.74 -0.27 -16.30
N TRP A 292 -17.43 0.76 -16.83
CA TRP A 292 -17.30 1.15 -18.23
C TRP A 292 -16.38 2.37 -18.43
N GLY A 293 -15.90 2.99 -17.36
CA GLY A 293 -15.02 4.18 -17.48
C GLY A 293 -13.67 3.87 -18.09
N GLU A 294 -12.83 4.91 -18.20
CA GLU A 294 -11.53 4.87 -18.91
C GLU A 294 -10.50 3.92 -18.30
N ASN A 295 -10.44 3.82 -16.97
CA ASN A 295 -9.46 2.94 -16.34
C ASN A 295 -9.80 1.47 -16.63
N ALA A 296 -8.81 0.59 -16.54
CA ALA A 296 -9.00 -0.83 -16.84
C ALA A 296 -10.02 -1.49 -15.89
N VAL A 297 -10.08 -1.01 -14.63
CA VAL A 297 -10.92 -1.59 -13.59
C VAL A 297 -11.17 -0.51 -12.52
N LYS A 298 -12.23 -0.68 -11.73
CA LYS A 298 -12.56 0.21 -10.63
C LYS A 298 -12.90 -0.61 -9.38
N PHE A 299 -11.97 -0.66 -8.44
CA PHE A 299 -12.12 -1.45 -7.21
C PHE A 299 -12.68 -0.66 -6.03
N HIS A 300 -12.90 0.64 -6.19
CA HIS A 300 -13.35 1.51 -5.11
C HIS A 300 -14.47 2.44 -5.59
N SER A 301 -15.13 3.10 -4.65
CA SER A 301 -16.28 3.95 -4.92
C SER A 301 -15.95 5.40 -4.57
N GLU A 302 -16.34 6.35 -5.41
CA GLU A 302 -16.27 7.78 -5.08
C GLU A 302 -17.58 8.29 -4.44
N TYR A 303 -18.49 7.42 -4.06
CA TYR A 303 -19.78 7.80 -3.49
C TYR A 303 -19.59 8.58 -2.18
N LEU A 304 -20.16 9.78 -2.14
CA LEU A 304 -20.06 10.67 -0.97
C LEU A 304 -21.27 10.54 -0.04
N GLY A 305 -22.34 9.89 -0.52
CA GLY A 305 -23.61 9.76 0.20
C GLY A 305 -24.57 10.91 -0.12
N ALA A 306 -25.75 10.59 -0.62
CA ALA A 306 -26.78 11.59 -0.93
C ALA A 306 -27.19 12.37 0.34
N ALA A 307 -27.31 11.65 1.47
CA ALA A 307 -27.59 12.25 2.77
C ALA A 307 -26.50 13.25 3.18
N THR A 308 -25.23 12.85 3.04
CA THR A 308 -24.06 13.70 3.33
C THR A 308 -24.06 14.96 2.44
N LEU A 309 -24.35 14.79 1.14
CA LEU A 309 -24.34 15.91 0.19
C LEU A 309 -25.43 16.95 0.50
N VAL A 310 -26.63 16.51 0.94
CA VAL A 310 -27.70 17.43 1.39
C VAL A 310 -27.22 18.24 2.60
N LEU A 311 -26.60 17.57 3.58
CA LEU A 311 -26.08 18.26 4.77
C LEU A 311 -24.93 19.21 4.41
N ALA A 312 -24.05 18.79 3.49
CA ALA A 312 -22.95 19.66 3.01
C ALA A 312 -23.50 20.90 2.30
N ALA A 313 -24.53 20.75 1.48
CA ALA A 313 -25.19 21.91 0.82
C ALA A 313 -25.70 22.90 1.87
N VAL A 314 -26.29 22.42 2.97
CA VAL A 314 -26.70 23.29 4.08
C VAL A 314 -25.46 23.97 4.69
N GLY A 315 -24.37 23.20 4.86
CA GLY A 315 -23.13 23.67 5.50
C GLY A 315 -22.43 24.81 4.75
N VAL A 316 -22.51 24.80 3.40
CA VAL A 316 -21.93 25.89 2.58
C VAL A 316 -22.47 27.26 2.99
N GLY A 317 -23.69 27.33 3.50
CA GLY A 317 -24.30 28.57 3.96
C GLY A 317 -23.93 28.99 5.39
N ASN A 318 -22.98 28.32 6.05
CA ASN A 318 -22.62 28.61 7.44
C ASN A 318 -21.73 29.88 7.52
N ARG A 319 -22.35 31.03 7.72
CA ARG A 319 -21.65 32.35 7.70
C ARG A 319 -20.65 32.47 8.84
N GLU A 320 -20.91 31.86 9.99
CA GLU A 320 -20.00 31.92 11.15
C GLU A 320 -18.67 31.24 10.87
N ARG A 321 -18.63 30.31 9.92
CA ARG A 321 -17.41 29.58 9.57
C ARG A 321 -16.91 29.98 8.18
N ARG A 322 -17.19 31.18 7.74
CA ARG A 322 -16.91 31.63 6.36
C ARG A 322 -15.43 31.43 5.94
N ARG A 323 -14.49 31.77 6.83
CA ARG A 323 -13.05 31.61 6.51
C ARG A 323 -12.67 30.16 6.34
N LEU A 324 -13.21 29.30 7.22
CA LEU A 324 -12.96 27.84 7.11
C LEU A 324 -13.61 27.28 5.83
N LEU A 325 -14.80 27.80 5.44
CA LEU A 325 -15.46 27.37 4.20
C LEU A 325 -14.65 27.77 2.96
N TRP A 326 -14.08 29.00 2.94
CA TRP A 326 -13.21 29.42 1.84
C TRP A 326 -11.96 28.52 1.74
N PHE A 327 -11.33 28.22 2.88
CA PHE A 327 -10.21 27.28 2.93
C PHE A 327 -10.63 25.89 2.43
N ALA A 328 -11.77 25.39 2.92
CA ALA A 328 -12.32 24.09 2.54
C ALA A 328 -12.59 24.02 1.03
N GLY A 329 -13.20 25.07 0.47
CA GLY A 329 -13.45 25.18 -0.97
C GLY A 329 -12.18 25.15 -1.81
N GLY A 330 -11.16 25.92 -1.37
CA GLY A 330 -9.86 25.93 -2.04
C GLY A 330 -9.17 24.58 -1.98
N ALA A 331 -9.18 23.93 -0.81
CA ALA A 331 -8.59 22.59 -0.65
C ALA A 331 -9.35 21.53 -1.47
N PHE A 332 -10.68 21.58 -1.45
CA PHE A 332 -11.53 20.72 -2.27
C PHE A 332 -11.14 20.83 -3.75
N LEU A 333 -11.10 22.07 -4.26
CA LEU A 333 -10.80 22.31 -5.67
C LEU A 333 -9.38 21.83 -6.02
N LEU A 334 -8.39 22.19 -5.19
CA LEU A 334 -7.00 21.77 -5.41
C LEU A 334 -6.89 20.25 -5.53
N PHE A 335 -7.40 19.52 -4.53
CA PHE A 335 -7.24 18.07 -4.51
C PHE A 335 -8.18 17.36 -5.49
N LEU A 336 -9.28 17.99 -5.88
CA LEU A 336 -10.09 17.48 -7.01
C LEU A 336 -9.28 17.56 -8.32
N LEU A 337 -8.64 18.72 -8.58
CA LEU A 337 -7.80 18.89 -9.77
C LEU A 337 -6.62 17.91 -9.78
N VAL A 338 -6.03 17.64 -8.60
CA VAL A 338 -4.99 16.61 -8.47
C VAL A 338 -5.57 15.22 -8.78
N SER A 339 -6.78 14.91 -8.26
CA SER A 339 -7.44 13.61 -8.48
C SER A 339 -7.76 13.37 -9.96
N LEU A 340 -8.22 14.42 -10.65
CA LEU A 340 -8.51 14.36 -12.09
C LEU A 340 -7.23 14.15 -12.91
N GLY A 341 -6.06 14.44 -12.35
CA GLY A 341 -4.76 14.10 -12.92
C GLY A 341 -4.62 14.56 -14.36
N GLY A 342 -4.29 13.62 -15.25
CA GLY A 342 -4.05 13.90 -16.67
C GLY A 342 -5.22 14.50 -17.42
N HIS A 343 -6.45 14.46 -16.86
CA HIS A 343 -7.63 15.02 -17.51
C HIS A 343 -7.69 16.55 -17.38
N THR A 344 -6.75 17.17 -16.65
CA THR A 344 -6.70 18.64 -16.50
C THR A 344 -5.29 19.16 -16.75
N PRO A 345 -5.15 20.36 -17.34
CA PRO A 345 -3.82 20.97 -17.51
C PRO A 345 -3.16 21.31 -16.17
N PHE A 346 -3.92 21.43 -15.09
CA PHE A 346 -3.39 21.71 -13.74
C PHE A 346 -2.36 20.67 -13.33
N TYR A 347 -2.54 19.39 -13.68
CA TYR A 347 -1.65 18.33 -13.24
C TYR A 347 -0.22 18.50 -13.79
N ARG A 348 0.00 19.25 -14.90
CA ARG A 348 1.34 19.57 -15.38
C ARG A 348 2.11 20.41 -14.35
N LEU A 349 1.40 21.37 -13.74
CA LEU A 349 1.99 22.18 -12.67
C LEU A 349 2.31 21.32 -11.45
N TRP A 350 1.38 20.44 -11.04
CA TRP A 350 1.58 19.51 -9.92
C TRP A 350 2.78 18.60 -10.17
N TYR A 351 2.88 18.03 -11.36
CA TYR A 351 3.97 17.15 -11.81
C TYR A 351 5.33 17.86 -11.79
N ALA A 352 5.34 19.14 -12.16
CA ALA A 352 6.58 19.93 -12.21
C ALA A 352 7.06 20.36 -10.81
N LEU A 353 6.12 20.75 -9.92
CA LEU A 353 6.46 21.42 -8.65
C LEU A 353 6.53 20.49 -7.46
N VAL A 354 5.75 19.38 -7.43
CA VAL A 354 5.64 18.58 -6.21
C VAL A 354 6.66 17.42 -6.28
N PRO A 355 7.62 17.38 -5.33
CA PRO A 355 8.63 16.32 -5.32
C PRO A 355 8.02 14.93 -5.24
N GLY A 356 8.59 13.97 -5.96
CA GLY A 356 8.18 12.57 -5.92
C GLY A 356 7.06 12.20 -6.88
N VAL A 357 6.34 13.16 -7.46
CA VAL A 357 5.21 12.87 -8.36
C VAL A 357 5.70 12.11 -9.61
N LYS A 358 6.94 12.37 -10.05
CA LYS A 358 7.50 11.74 -11.26
C LYS A 358 7.73 10.23 -11.14
N VAL A 359 7.74 9.69 -9.91
CA VAL A 359 7.91 8.25 -9.64
C VAL A 359 6.68 7.63 -8.99
N THR A 360 5.56 8.36 -8.93
CA THR A 360 4.29 7.88 -8.40
C THR A 360 3.23 7.85 -9.51
N ARG A 361 2.09 7.19 -9.24
CA ARG A 361 0.97 7.07 -10.19
C ARG A 361 -0.36 7.11 -9.44
N ALA A 362 -1.47 6.95 -10.17
CA ALA A 362 -2.80 6.86 -9.58
C ALA A 362 -3.19 8.14 -8.84
N ALA A 363 -3.15 9.26 -9.56
CA ALA A 363 -3.53 10.57 -9.03
C ALA A 363 -4.93 10.57 -8.40
N GLY A 364 -5.85 9.73 -8.91
CA GLY A 364 -7.21 9.58 -8.37
C GLY A 364 -7.26 9.28 -6.87
N MET A 365 -6.19 8.69 -6.31
CA MET A 365 -6.13 8.43 -4.87
C MET A 365 -6.28 9.70 -4.01
N ALA A 366 -5.92 10.88 -4.55
CA ALA A 366 -6.01 12.14 -3.79
C ALA A 366 -7.46 12.50 -3.43
N PHE A 367 -8.46 11.86 -4.04
CA PHE A 367 -9.89 12.15 -3.83
C PHE A 367 -10.35 11.96 -2.38
N PHE A 368 -9.63 11.19 -1.54
CA PHE A 368 -10.01 11.05 -0.14
C PHE A 368 -10.01 12.39 0.62
N ILE A 369 -9.20 13.39 0.15
CA ILE A 369 -9.18 14.72 0.76
C ILE A 369 -10.43 15.52 0.37
N PRO A 370 -10.82 15.65 -0.92
CA PRO A 370 -12.15 16.20 -1.27
C PRO A 370 -13.30 15.55 -0.51
N ALA A 371 -13.29 14.22 -0.38
CA ALA A 371 -14.32 13.49 0.37
C ALA A 371 -14.35 13.94 1.83
N PHE A 372 -13.18 14.00 2.50
CA PHE A 372 -13.07 14.48 3.88
C PHE A 372 -13.61 15.91 4.02
N VAL A 373 -13.27 16.79 3.08
CA VAL A 373 -13.74 18.20 3.10
C VAL A 373 -15.28 18.23 3.03
N VAL A 374 -15.88 17.41 2.17
CA VAL A 374 -17.36 17.34 2.07
C VAL A 374 -17.97 16.91 3.40
N THR A 375 -17.39 15.89 4.08
CA THR A 375 -17.92 15.44 5.37
C THR A 375 -17.77 16.51 6.47
N MET A 376 -16.67 17.29 6.43
CA MET A 376 -16.48 18.43 7.33
C MET A 376 -17.57 19.50 7.10
N VAL A 377 -17.84 19.81 5.84
CA VAL A 377 -18.87 20.80 5.49
C VAL A 377 -20.26 20.26 5.88
N ALA A 378 -20.53 18.97 5.73
CA ALA A 378 -21.78 18.33 6.19
C ALA A 378 -21.94 18.46 7.71
N ALA A 379 -20.85 18.28 8.48
CA ALA A 379 -20.86 18.47 9.94
C ALA A 379 -21.26 19.92 10.28
N MET A 380 -20.72 20.91 9.55
CA MET A 380 -21.12 22.33 9.72
C MET A 380 -22.56 22.57 9.31
N GLY A 381 -23.09 21.77 8.37
CA GLY A 381 -24.49 21.82 7.96
C GLY A 381 -25.43 21.40 9.08
N VAL A 382 -25.08 20.32 9.79
CA VAL A 382 -25.85 19.88 10.96
C VAL A 382 -25.86 20.96 12.05
N GLU A 383 -24.69 21.55 12.33
CA GLU A 383 -24.59 22.66 13.29
C GLU A 383 -25.51 23.83 12.90
N ARG A 384 -25.58 24.14 11.61
CA ARG A 384 -26.44 25.21 11.11
C ARG A 384 -27.93 24.86 11.28
N LEU A 385 -28.31 23.58 11.08
CA LEU A 385 -29.68 23.12 11.34
C LEU A 385 -30.04 23.24 12.81
N GLU A 386 -29.11 22.98 13.72
CA GLU A 386 -29.34 23.12 15.17
C GLU A 386 -29.58 24.59 15.56
N ARG A 387 -29.09 25.56 14.75
CA ARG A 387 -29.37 26.99 14.94
C ARG A 387 -30.69 27.44 14.27
N GLY A 388 -31.42 26.52 13.64
CA GLY A 388 -32.69 26.88 13.00
C GLY A 388 -32.53 27.43 11.59
N GLU A 389 -31.39 27.20 10.93
CA GLU A 389 -31.10 27.80 9.62
C GLU A 389 -31.07 26.72 8.50
N GLY A 390 -31.18 27.19 7.24
CA GLY A 390 -30.96 26.31 6.06
C GLY A 390 -32.23 25.90 5.34
N VAL A 391 -33.40 26.43 5.71
CA VAL A 391 -34.69 25.98 5.17
C VAL A 391 -34.72 26.05 3.63
N ARG A 392 -34.21 27.14 3.03
CA ARG A 392 -34.23 27.31 1.56
C ARG A 392 -33.39 26.23 0.87
N THR A 393 -32.21 25.91 1.44
CA THR A 393 -31.33 24.89 0.91
C THR A 393 -32.00 23.51 0.96
N LEU A 394 -32.76 23.22 2.04
CA LEU A 394 -33.48 21.95 2.17
C LEU A 394 -34.59 21.82 1.13
N TYR A 395 -35.35 22.87 0.86
CA TYR A 395 -36.32 22.84 -0.23
C TYR A 395 -35.64 22.63 -1.59
N GLY A 396 -34.49 23.29 -1.81
CA GLY A 396 -33.65 23.02 -2.98
C GLY A 396 -33.21 21.55 -3.06
N GLY A 397 -32.84 20.98 -1.91
CA GLY A 397 -32.50 19.56 -1.81
C GLY A 397 -33.63 18.63 -2.20
N LEU A 398 -34.88 18.95 -1.78
CA LEU A 398 -36.08 18.19 -2.18
C LEU A 398 -36.32 18.31 -3.68
N VAL A 399 -36.17 19.50 -4.26
CA VAL A 399 -36.31 19.69 -5.72
C VAL A 399 -35.23 18.89 -6.46
N GLY A 400 -33.96 18.94 -5.96
CA GLY A 400 -32.87 18.15 -6.53
C GLY A 400 -33.12 16.65 -6.45
N ALA A 401 -33.65 16.19 -5.31
CA ALA A 401 -34.02 14.77 -5.15
C ALA A 401 -35.12 14.38 -6.15
N GLY A 402 -36.13 15.25 -6.34
CA GLY A 402 -37.17 15.02 -7.35
C GLY A 402 -36.63 14.96 -8.77
N ALA A 403 -35.70 15.88 -9.10
CA ALA A 403 -35.04 15.89 -10.41
C ALA A 403 -34.20 14.60 -10.61
N LEU A 404 -33.43 14.22 -9.58
CA LEU A 404 -32.63 12.97 -9.66
C LEU A 404 -33.54 11.74 -9.85
N LEU A 405 -34.68 11.71 -9.13
CA LEU A 405 -35.64 10.62 -9.26
C LEU A 405 -36.16 10.54 -10.71
N LEU A 406 -36.56 11.69 -11.27
CA LEU A 406 -37.07 11.76 -12.65
C LEU A 406 -36.00 11.32 -13.67
N LEU A 407 -34.76 11.81 -13.51
CA LEU A 407 -33.63 11.43 -14.40
C LEU A 407 -33.34 9.94 -14.32
N GLY A 408 -33.42 9.35 -13.12
CA GLY A 408 -33.23 7.91 -12.92
C GLY A 408 -34.33 7.10 -13.60
N VAL A 409 -35.60 7.39 -13.24
CA VAL A 409 -36.75 6.60 -13.69
C VAL A 409 -37.00 6.74 -15.21
N SER A 410 -36.67 7.90 -15.79
CA SER A 410 -36.81 8.11 -17.24
C SER A 410 -35.74 7.38 -18.06
N GLY A 411 -34.71 6.82 -17.42
CA GLY A 411 -33.58 6.19 -18.12
C GLY A 411 -32.57 7.18 -18.69
N ALA A 412 -32.76 8.49 -18.44
CA ALA A 412 -31.87 9.52 -18.99
C ALA A 412 -30.42 9.34 -18.53
N LEU A 413 -30.21 8.94 -17.25
CA LEU A 413 -28.86 8.69 -16.72
C LEU A 413 -28.21 7.49 -17.41
N GLY A 414 -28.96 6.42 -17.69
CA GLY A 414 -28.47 5.26 -18.44
C GLY A 414 -28.08 5.64 -19.86
N GLY A 415 -28.94 6.45 -20.52
CA GLY A 415 -28.65 6.99 -21.86
C GLY A 415 -27.38 7.85 -21.87
N MET A 416 -27.20 8.69 -20.83
CA MET A 416 -26.01 9.52 -20.68
C MET A 416 -24.75 8.66 -20.48
N ALA A 417 -24.83 7.63 -19.64
CA ALA A 417 -23.73 6.69 -19.42
C ALA A 417 -23.30 6.02 -20.73
N ALA A 418 -24.28 5.50 -21.50
CA ALA A 418 -24.01 4.88 -22.79
C ALA A 418 -23.41 5.87 -23.81
N GLY A 419 -23.84 7.15 -23.73
CA GLY A 419 -23.31 8.20 -24.62
C GLY A 419 -21.89 8.67 -24.27
N TRP A 420 -21.46 8.47 -23.01
CA TRP A 420 -20.13 8.86 -22.56
C TRP A 420 -19.12 7.69 -22.59
N ALA A 421 -19.62 6.46 -22.71
CA ALA A 421 -18.76 5.28 -22.71
C ALA A 421 -17.95 5.17 -24.01
N ASP A 422 -16.73 4.65 -23.88
CA ASP A 422 -15.91 4.28 -25.05
C ASP A 422 -16.71 3.31 -25.94
N PRO A 423 -16.63 3.42 -27.28
CA PRO A 423 -17.35 2.52 -28.18
C PRO A 423 -17.24 1.03 -27.85
N GLN A 424 -16.12 0.58 -27.32
CA GLN A 424 -15.92 -0.81 -26.93
C GLN A 424 -16.65 -1.20 -25.64
N LYS A 425 -17.09 -0.20 -24.84
CA LYS A 425 -17.75 -0.41 -23.54
C LYS A 425 -19.20 0.05 -23.50
N VAL A 426 -19.78 0.49 -24.62
CA VAL A 426 -21.18 0.97 -24.70
C VAL A 426 -22.15 -0.10 -24.22
N ASP A 427 -21.95 -1.35 -24.63
CA ASP A 427 -22.85 -2.44 -24.22
C ASP A 427 -22.75 -2.70 -22.71
N LEU A 428 -21.55 -2.57 -22.12
CA LEU A 428 -21.39 -2.68 -20.67
C LEU A 428 -22.13 -1.53 -19.96
N ALA A 429 -22.04 -0.30 -20.49
CA ALA A 429 -22.77 0.85 -19.93
C ALA A 429 -24.29 0.62 -20.01
N ARG A 430 -24.80 0.06 -21.13
CA ARG A 430 -26.20 -0.29 -21.29
C ARG A 430 -26.67 -1.37 -20.31
N GLN A 431 -25.82 -2.39 -20.05
CA GLN A 431 -26.10 -3.45 -19.08
C GLN A 431 -26.21 -2.88 -17.65
N ASN A 432 -25.60 -1.73 -17.37
CA ASN A 432 -25.68 -1.07 -16.07
C ASN A 432 -26.94 -0.21 -15.88
N ALA A 433 -27.78 -0.04 -16.90
CA ALA A 433 -28.92 0.89 -16.86
C ALA A 433 -29.83 0.68 -15.64
N ASP A 434 -30.15 -0.57 -15.30
CA ASP A 434 -30.99 -0.89 -14.13
C ASP A 434 -30.29 -0.51 -12.82
N ALA A 435 -28.96 -0.77 -12.72
CA ALA A 435 -28.19 -0.42 -11.52
C ALA A 435 -28.09 1.11 -11.38
N ILE A 436 -27.91 1.83 -12.48
CA ILE A 436 -27.89 3.31 -12.51
C ILE A 436 -29.24 3.85 -12.02
N THR A 437 -30.35 3.31 -12.56
CA THR A 437 -31.70 3.69 -12.15
C THR A 437 -31.92 3.43 -10.66
N PHE A 438 -31.58 2.22 -10.19
CA PHE A 438 -31.73 1.86 -8.78
C PHE A 438 -30.92 2.80 -7.89
N SER A 439 -29.66 3.07 -8.23
CA SER A 439 -28.81 3.93 -7.40
C SER A 439 -29.27 5.39 -7.43
N ALA A 440 -29.77 5.89 -8.55
CA ALA A 440 -30.33 7.24 -8.64
C ALA A 440 -31.60 7.37 -7.77
N VAL A 441 -32.52 6.38 -7.87
CA VAL A 441 -33.75 6.35 -7.04
C VAL A 441 -33.38 6.28 -5.56
N ARG A 442 -32.44 5.39 -5.19
CA ARG A 442 -31.96 5.25 -3.82
C ARG A 442 -31.41 6.58 -3.30
N SER A 443 -30.54 7.22 -4.07
CA SER A 443 -29.93 8.50 -3.69
C SER A 443 -30.98 9.60 -3.55
N ALA A 444 -31.98 9.63 -4.45
CA ALA A 444 -33.09 10.58 -4.36
C ALA A 444 -33.90 10.36 -3.07
N VAL A 445 -34.16 9.10 -2.72
CA VAL A 445 -34.88 8.74 -1.48
C VAL A 445 -34.10 9.23 -0.24
N PHE A 446 -32.78 8.93 -0.16
CA PHE A 446 -31.97 9.34 0.98
C PHE A 446 -31.82 10.85 1.05
N ALA A 447 -31.67 11.53 -0.10
CA ALA A 447 -31.62 13.00 -0.14
C ALA A 447 -32.92 13.61 0.37
N ALA A 448 -34.07 13.10 -0.12
CA ALA A 448 -35.41 13.59 0.32
C ALA A 448 -35.66 13.30 1.79
N ALA A 449 -35.33 12.06 2.25
CA ALA A 449 -35.48 11.68 3.66
C ALA A 449 -34.65 12.59 4.58
N THR A 450 -33.38 12.82 4.22
CA THR A 450 -32.50 13.68 5.01
C THR A 450 -33.01 15.12 5.03
N ALA A 451 -33.45 15.65 3.89
CA ALA A 451 -34.06 17.00 3.84
C ALA A 451 -35.33 17.05 4.70
N GLY A 452 -36.17 15.99 4.67
CA GLY A 452 -37.37 15.89 5.51
C GLY A 452 -37.05 15.86 7.01
N ILE A 453 -36.06 15.05 7.42
CA ILE A 453 -35.58 14.97 8.82
C ILE A 453 -35.09 16.37 9.25
N ALA A 454 -34.28 17.02 8.39
CA ALA A 454 -33.74 18.35 8.68
C ALA A 454 -34.87 19.41 8.79
N LEU A 455 -35.89 19.35 7.95
CA LEU A 455 -37.05 20.23 8.03
C LEU A 455 -37.87 19.98 9.32
N ALA A 456 -38.00 18.70 9.75
CA ALA A 456 -38.65 18.37 11.02
C ALA A 456 -37.85 18.96 12.19
N ALA A 457 -36.51 18.94 12.12
CA ALA A 457 -35.65 19.54 13.13
C ALA A 457 -35.85 21.06 13.16
N LEU A 458 -35.89 21.72 12.01
CA LEU A 458 -36.14 23.18 11.94
C LEU A 458 -37.51 23.57 12.50
N ARG A 459 -38.51 22.66 12.41
CA ARG A 459 -39.86 22.86 12.99
C ARG A 459 -39.93 22.47 14.46
N GLY A 460 -38.79 22.13 15.08
CA GLY A 460 -38.71 21.78 16.50
C GLY A 460 -39.18 20.39 16.89
N LYS A 461 -39.53 19.55 15.90
CA LYS A 461 -40.02 18.17 16.15
C LYS A 461 -38.91 17.19 16.52
N LEU A 462 -37.64 17.51 16.15
CA LEU A 462 -36.46 16.68 16.44
C LEU A 462 -35.37 17.56 17.01
N ARG A 463 -34.81 17.17 18.16
CA ARG A 463 -33.73 17.94 18.83
C ARG A 463 -32.77 17.01 19.54
N GLY A 464 -31.59 17.51 19.86
CA GLY A 464 -30.59 16.85 20.70
C GLY A 464 -30.26 15.44 20.23
N PHE A 465 -30.27 14.45 21.15
CA PHE A 465 -29.87 13.08 20.85
C PHE A 465 -30.76 12.43 19.78
N GLY A 466 -32.08 12.72 19.76
CA GLY A 466 -32.98 12.18 18.76
C GLY A 466 -32.63 12.63 17.35
N LEU A 467 -32.29 13.91 17.18
CA LEU A 467 -31.85 14.45 15.89
C LEU A 467 -30.54 13.77 15.47
N ALA A 468 -29.57 13.68 16.40
CA ALA A 468 -28.28 13.05 16.13
C ALA A 468 -28.44 11.60 15.64
N LEU A 469 -29.26 10.83 16.35
CA LEU A 469 -29.46 9.42 16.05
C LEU A 469 -30.11 9.24 14.66
N ILE A 470 -31.17 10.00 14.37
CA ILE A 470 -31.93 9.84 13.13
C ILE A 470 -31.10 10.31 11.92
N LEU A 471 -30.35 11.42 12.04
CA LEU A 471 -29.45 11.88 10.98
C LEU A 471 -28.31 10.86 10.75
N ALA A 472 -27.72 10.37 11.83
CA ALA A 472 -26.63 9.41 11.75
C ALA A 472 -27.13 8.08 11.13
N LEU A 473 -28.38 7.64 11.47
CA LEU A 473 -28.98 6.47 10.84
C LEU A 473 -29.22 6.71 9.33
N ALA A 474 -29.72 7.88 8.94
CA ALA A 474 -29.96 8.19 7.53
C ALA A 474 -28.65 8.16 6.73
N VAL A 475 -27.61 8.83 7.24
CA VAL A 475 -26.28 8.85 6.62
C VAL A 475 -25.65 7.44 6.61
N GLY A 476 -25.71 6.76 7.76
CA GLY A 476 -25.11 5.43 7.88
C GLY A 476 -25.76 4.40 6.94
N LEU A 477 -27.10 4.39 6.86
CA LEU A 477 -27.82 3.46 5.98
C LEU A 477 -27.54 3.75 4.50
N ASP A 478 -27.54 5.04 4.11
CA ASP A 478 -27.23 5.46 2.74
C ASP A 478 -25.86 4.93 2.30
N LEU A 479 -24.84 5.16 3.11
CA LEU A 479 -23.46 4.75 2.81
C LEU A 479 -23.30 3.22 2.94
N PHE A 480 -23.88 2.60 3.99
CA PHE A 480 -23.82 1.16 4.22
C PHE A 480 -24.32 0.36 3.01
N ILE A 481 -25.44 0.78 2.40
CA ILE A 481 -26.01 0.06 1.24
C ILE A 481 -25.01 0.05 0.07
N ASN A 482 -24.26 1.15 -0.09
CA ASN A 482 -23.17 1.21 -1.08
C ASN A 482 -22.01 0.31 -0.67
N ASP A 483 -21.54 0.45 0.59
CA ASP A 483 -20.25 -0.08 1.02
C ASP A 483 -20.25 -1.60 1.17
N ARG A 484 -21.37 -2.19 1.63
CA ARG A 484 -21.43 -3.65 1.86
C ARG A 484 -21.05 -4.46 0.62
N ARG A 485 -21.16 -3.88 -0.58
CA ARG A 485 -20.81 -4.53 -1.86
C ARG A 485 -19.30 -4.73 -2.02
N PHE A 486 -18.51 -3.95 -1.25
CA PHE A 486 -17.05 -4.00 -1.27
C PHE A 486 -16.49 -4.87 -0.16
N PHE A 487 -17.36 -5.38 0.73
CA PHE A 487 -16.96 -6.26 1.84
C PHE A 487 -17.18 -7.71 1.41
N GLU A 488 -16.23 -8.24 0.65
CA GLU A 488 -16.26 -9.63 0.21
C GLU A 488 -15.47 -10.52 1.17
N TYR A 489 -15.92 -11.75 1.30
CA TYR A 489 -15.41 -12.68 2.30
C TYR A 489 -15.08 -14.02 1.66
N SER A 490 -13.90 -14.55 2.02
CA SER A 490 -13.42 -15.86 1.59
C SER A 490 -13.32 -16.84 2.76
N ALA A 491 -12.88 -18.04 2.46
CA ALA A 491 -12.43 -19.02 3.44
C ALA A 491 -11.20 -18.49 4.22
N ARG A 492 -10.82 -19.17 5.25
CA ARG A 492 -9.64 -18.82 6.07
C ARG A 492 -8.37 -18.85 5.23
N ALA A 493 -7.37 -18.08 5.64
CA ALA A 493 -6.08 -18.05 4.93
C ALA A 493 -5.45 -19.45 4.81
N THR A 494 -5.60 -20.29 5.86
CA THR A 494 -5.08 -21.66 5.85
C THR A 494 -5.76 -22.56 4.80
N GLU A 495 -7.00 -22.25 4.44
CA GLU A 495 -7.72 -22.96 3.38
C GLU A 495 -7.34 -22.43 1.99
N LEU A 496 -7.24 -21.09 1.87
CA LEU A 496 -6.86 -20.44 0.61
C LEU A 496 -5.44 -20.81 0.16
N TYR A 497 -4.56 -21.09 1.12
CA TYR A 497 -3.17 -21.48 0.86
C TYR A 497 -2.92 -22.93 1.27
N SER A 498 -3.92 -23.80 1.17
CA SER A 498 -3.76 -25.22 1.46
C SER A 498 -2.91 -25.88 0.38
N ASP A 499 -2.16 -26.89 0.78
CA ASP A 499 -1.31 -27.63 -0.14
C ASP A 499 -2.13 -28.40 -1.19
N ASP A 500 -1.60 -28.41 -2.39
CA ASP A 500 -2.06 -29.28 -3.49
C ASP A 500 -0.94 -30.26 -3.87
N ALA A 501 -1.18 -31.12 -4.85
CA ALA A 501 -0.22 -32.16 -5.25
C ALA A 501 1.13 -31.56 -5.69
N VAL A 502 1.10 -30.38 -6.35
CA VAL A 502 2.31 -29.71 -6.82
C VAL A 502 3.12 -29.18 -5.64
N THR A 503 2.47 -28.42 -4.74
CA THR A 503 3.17 -27.84 -3.58
C THR A 503 3.69 -28.92 -2.63
N LEU A 504 2.94 -30.02 -2.44
CA LEU A 504 3.41 -31.17 -1.65
C LEU A 504 4.68 -31.76 -2.26
N ARG A 505 4.70 -31.96 -3.60
CA ARG A 505 5.90 -32.47 -4.29
C ARG A 505 7.09 -31.53 -4.12
N LEU A 506 6.85 -30.21 -4.26
CA LEU A 506 7.92 -29.20 -4.12
C LEU A 506 8.49 -29.17 -2.69
N LYS A 507 7.63 -29.27 -1.68
CA LYS A 507 8.05 -29.26 -0.25
C LYS A 507 8.86 -30.49 0.14
N GLN A 508 8.67 -31.61 -0.54
CA GLN A 508 9.46 -32.84 -0.32
C GLN A 508 10.88 -32.73 -0.90
N THR A 509 11.13 -31.75 -1.75
CA THR A 509 12.42 -31.54 -2.40
C THR A 509 13.38 -30.78 -1.50
N PRO A 510 14.58 -31.31 -1.22
CA PRO A 510 15.56 -30.58 -0.41
C PRO A 510 15.97 -29.26 -1.06
N ALA A 511 15.92 -28.17 -0.28
CA ALA A 511 16.39 -26.85 -0.70
C ALA A 511 17.93 -26.79 -0.69
N PRO A 512 18.56 -25.86 -1.41
CA PRO A 512 17.96 -24.79 -2.18
C PRO A 512 17.69 -25.17 -3.64
N PHE A 513 16.58 -24.70 -4.19
CA PHE A 513 16.24 -24.80 -5.61
C PHE A 513 15.24 -23.70 -5.95
N ARG A 514 15.00 -23.46 -7.24
CA ARG A 514 13.95 -22.52 -7.67
C ARG A 514 12.97 -23.18 -8.64
N VAL A 515 11.75 -22.63 -8.58
CA VAL A 515 10.67 -22.95 -9.50
C VAL A 515 10.54 -21.77 -10.48
N LEU A 516 10.32 -22.08 -11.74
CA LEU A 516 9.91 -21.07 -12.74
C LEU A 516 8.40 -21.26 -12.95
N ASP A 517 7.61 -20.33 -12.43
CA ASP A 517 6.15 -20.33 -12.54
C ASP A 517 5.70 -19.09 -13.33
N PRO A 518 5.38 -19.24 -14.62
CA PRO A 518 4.95 -18.07 -15.43
C PRO A 518 3.53 -17.59 -15.16
N GLY A 519 2.86 -18.09 -14.13
CA GLY A 519 1.54 -17.59 -13.73
C GLY A 519 0.50 -18.67 -13.47
N THR A 520 0.93 -19.90 -13.16
CA THR A 520 0.02 -20.96 -12.74
C THR A 520 -0.60 -20.62 -11.39
N TYR A 521 0.23 -20.13 -10.45
CA TYR A 521 -0.25 -19.70 -9.14
C TYR A 521 -0.38 -18.17 -9.07
N PRO A 522 -1.23 -17.64 -8.18
CA PRO A 522 -1.16 -16.21 -7.83
C PRO A 522 0.27 -15.80 -7.45
N THR A 523 0.70 -14.62 -7.83
CA THR A 523 2.10 -14.23 -7.96
C THR A 523 3.04 -14.51 -6.77
N ALA A 524 2.54 -14.47 -5.53
CA ALA A 524 3.37 -14.77 -4.36
C ALA A 524 2.92 -16.03 -3.61
N TYR A 525 2.07 -16.86 -4.22
CA TYR A 525 1.53 -18.06 -3.58
C TYR A 525 2.64 -19.02 -3.15
N LEU A 526 3.59 -19.31 -4.04
CA LEU A 526 4.71 -20.22 -3.75
C LEU A 526 5.54 -19.72 -2.55
N MET A 527 5.68 -18.41 -2.38
CA MET A 527 6.36 -17.83 -1.21
C MET A 527 5.63 -18.18 0.10
N ALA A 528 4.29 -18.16 0.10
CA ALA A 528 3.52 -18.58 1.29
C ALA A 528 3.73 -20.06 1.61
N GLN A 529 4.07 -20.85 0.59
CA GLN A 529 4.39 -22.28 0.73
C GLN A 529 5.86 -22.54 1.09
N GLY A 530 6.68 -21.50 1.19
CA GLY A 530 8.12 -21.63 1.47
C GLY A 530 8.92 -22.13 0.27
N VAL A 531 8.42 -21.91 -0.94
CA VAL A 531 9.06 -22.35 -2.19
C VAL A 531 9.57 -21.13 -2.96
N SER A 532 10.83 -21.16 -3.39
CA SER A 532 11.46 -20.05 -4.11
C SER A 532 11.06 -20.03 -5.58
N ASN A 533 10.53 -18.89 -6.04
CA ASN A 533 10.15 -18.66 -7.43
C ASN A 533 11.13 -17.69 -8.11
N VAL A 534 11.50 -17.99 -9.34
CA VAL A 534 12.32 -17.09 -10.17
C VAL A 534 11.57 -15.76 -10.40
N LEU A 535 10.27 -15.85 -10.59
CA LEU A 535 9.41 -14.71 -10.89
C LEU A 535 8.66 -14.24 -9.64
N GLY A 536 7.71 -13.35 -9.80
CA GLY A 536 6.88 -12.84 -8.72
C GLY A 536 6.28 -11.49 -9.08
N HIS A 537 5.77 -10.81 -8.08
CA HIS A 537 5.25 -9.44 -8.25
C HIS A 537 5.60 -8.62 -7.02
N HIS A 538 6.28 -7.50 -7.23
CA HIS A 538 6.58 -6.53 -6.19
C HIS A 538 6.67 -5.13 -6.82
N GLY A 539 6.42 -4.10 -6.04
CA GLY A 539 6.51 -2.73 -6.53
C GLY A 539 7.93 -2.18 -6.55
N ASN A 540 8.85 -2.82 -5.82
CA ASN A 540 10.22 -2.34 -5.62
C ASN A 540 11.23 -3.49 -5.79
N GLU A 541 11.13 -4.28 -6.87
CA GLU A 541 12.10 -5.33 -7.19
C GLU A 541 13.49 -4.74 -7.53
N LEU A 542 14.52 -5.58 -7.45
CA LEU A 542 15.89 -5.18 -7.79
C LEU A 542 16.03 -4.95 -9.31
N ASN A 543 16.49 -3.78 -9.69
CA ASN A 543 16.63 -3.38 -11.10
C ASN A 543 17.55 -4.34 -11.87
N ALA A 544 18.67 -4.74 -11.26
CA ALA A 544 19.62 -5.64 -11.92
C ALA A 544 18.97 -6.99 -12.25
N TYR A 545 18.16 -7.53 -11.33
CA TYR A 545 17.48 -8.79 -11.58
C TYR A 545 16.41 -8.66 -12.67
N ASP A 546 15.65 -7.58 -12.63
CA ASP A 546 14.61 -7.29 -13.63
C ASP A 546 15.24 -7.19 -15.05
N ASN A 547 16.36 -6.47 -15.16
CA ASN A 547 17.09 -6.35 -16.43
C ASN A 547 17.66 -7.70 -16.89
N LEU A 548 18.18 -8.51 -15.96
CA LEU A 548 18.69 -9.85 -16.31
C LEU A 548 17.59 -10.71 -16.93
N LEU A 549 16.36 -10.64 -16.37
CA LEU A 549 15.22 -11.38 -16.91
C LEU A 549 14.71 -10.84 -18.25
N GLY A 550 15.13 -9.62 -18.65
CA GLY A 550 14.70 -9.01 -19.91
C GLY A 550 13.51 -8.05 -19.78
N GLY A 551 13.34 -7.44 -18.59
CA GLY A 551 12.37 -6.39 -18.34
C GLY A 551 11.11 -6.86 -17.60
N LYS A 552 10.60 -5.97 -16.79
CA LYS A 552 9.47 -6.21 -15.88
C LYS A 552 8.22 -6.69 -16.64
N ASN A 553 7.68 -7.80 -16.19
CA ASN A 553 6.47 -8.45 -16.73
C ASN A 553 6.59 -8.89 -18.19
N VAL A 554 7.71 -8.64 -18.85
CA VAL A 554 8.02 -9.13 -20.20
C VAL A 554 8.90 -10.36 -20.11
N TRP A 555 9.94 -10.30 -19.26
CA TRP A 555 10.86 -11.39 -18.94
C TRP A 555 11.40 -12.06 -20.20
N GLN A 556 11.74 -11.23 -21.20
CA GLN A 556 12.12 -11.70 -22.53
C GLN A 556 13.26 -12.73 -22.50
N ASN A 557 14.27 -12.49 -21.64
CA ASN A 557 15.42 -13.38 -21.55
C ASN A 557 15.07 -14.71 -20.89
N ALA A 558 14.05 -14.73 -20.03
CA ALA A 558 13.62 -15.96 -19.34
C ALA A 558 12.79 -16.88 -20.23
N PHE A 559 12.10 -16.33 -21.24
CA PHE A 559 11.18 -17.13 -22.08
C PHE A 559 11.52 -17.08 -23.57
N GLY A 560 12.46 -16.24 -24.01
CA GLY A 560 12.77 -16.04 -25.40
C GLY A 560 14.18 -16.47 -25.77
N GLY A 561 14.31 -17.14 -26.90
CA GLY A 561 15.59 -17.39 -27.53
C GLY A 561 16.46 -18.49 -26.92
N ALA A 562 17.63 -18.68 -27.55
CA ALA A 562 18.57 -19.75 -27.20
C ALA A 562 19.24 -19.56 -25.83
N GLY A 563 19.17 -18.35 -25.27
CA GLY A 563 19.75 -18.04 -23.95
C GLY A 563 18.87 -18.42 -22.76
N ALA A 564 17.58 -18.72 -22.98
CA ALA A 564 16.63 -18.96 -21.86
C ALA A 564 17.05 -20.13 -20.98
N LEU A 565 17.36 -21.30 -21.58
CA LEU A 565 17.76 -22.47 -20.80
C LEU A 565 19.07 -22.25 -20.03
N ARG A 566 19.99 -21.44 -20.60
CA ARG A 566 21.22 -21.03 -19.92
C ARG A 566 20.89 -20.15 -18.71
N LEU A 567 19.97 -19.21 -18.91
CA LEU A 567 19.54 -18.34 -17.80
C LEU A 567 18.86 -19.17 -16.69
N TRP A 568 18.03 -20.17 -17.07
CA TRP A 568 17.42 -21.07 -16.07
C TRP A 568 18.49 -21.85 -15.28
N ASP A 569 19.57 -22.25 -15.97
CA ASP A 569 20.70 -22.91 -15.29
C ASP A 569 21.36 -21.98 -14.27
N LEU A 570 21.65 -20.74 -14.69
CA LEU A 570 22.26 -19.73 -13.81
C LEU A 570 21.37 -19.38 -12.61
N LEU A 571 20.05 -19.40 -12.82
CA LEU A 571 19.05 -19.12 -11.79
C LEU A 571 18.72 -20.34 -10.90
N ALA A 572 19.38 -21.49 -11.13
CA ALA A 572 19.14 -22.74 -10.41
C ALA A 572 17.70 -23.23 -10.52
N VAL A 573 17.09 -23.11 -11.71
CA VAL A 573 15.71 -23.61 -11.97
C VAL A 573 15.72 -25.12 -11.98
N ARG A 574 15.16 -25.74 -10.98
CA ARG A 574 14.97 -27.20 -10.91
C ARG A 574 13.62 -27.62 -11.47
N TYR A 575 12.59 -26.79 -11.23
CA TYR A 575 11.22 -27.10 -11.64
C TYR A 575 10.65 -26.00 -12.52
N VAL A 576 9.86 -26.40 -13.51
CA VAL A 576 9.08 -25.50 -14.34
C VAL A 576 7.60 -25.88 -14.23
N LEU A 577 6.76 -24.89 -13.97
CA LEU A 577 5.30 -25.07 -13.92
C LEU A 577 4.70 -24.59 -15.23
N LEU A 578 3.83 -25.38 -15.82
CA LEU A 578 3.15 -25.05 -17.08
C LEU A 578 1.67 -25.38 -16.95
N SER A 579 0.82 -24.66 -17.67
CA SER A 579 -0.63 -24.91 -17.69
C SER A 579 -1.02 -26.07 -18.61
N ARG A 580 -0.06 -26.57 -19.42
CA ARG A 580 -0.26 -27.69 -20.37
C ARG A 580 1.02 -28.47 -20.52
N GLU A 581 0.91 -29.67 -21.05
CA GLU A 581 2.08 -30.50 -21.36
C GLU A 581 2.90 -29.82 -22.46
N GLU A 582 4.21 -29.76 -22.26
CA GLU A 582 5.14 -29.15 -23.21
C GLU A 582 6.51 -29.82 -23.04
N ASN A 583 7.18 -30.09 -24.14
CA ASN A 583 8.49 -30.71 -24.11
C ASN A 583 9.58 -29.65 -24.07
N ILE A 584 10.32 -29.60 -22.97
CA ILE A 584 11.45 -28.70 -22.77
C ILE A 584 12.74 -29.49 -22.70
N PRO A 585 13.73 -29.21 -23.57
CA PRO A 585 14.98 -29.97 -23.54
C PRO A 585 15.66 -29.97 -22.18
N GLY A 586 16.02 -31.13 -21.67
CA GLY A 586 16.67 -31.31 -20.36
C GLY A 586 15.72 -31.35 -19.17
N TYR A 587 14.41 -31.46 -19.44
CA TYR A 587 13.38 -31.59 -18.40
C TYR A 587 12.45 -32.75 -18.73
N HIS A 588 11.97 -33.43 -17.69
CA HIS A 588 10.95 -34.50 -17.80
C HIS A 588 9.75 -34.14 -16.91
N GLN A 589 8.61 -34.77 -17.21
CA GLN A 589 7.39 -34.56 -16.43
C GLN A 589 7.51 -35.29 -15.08
N ALA A 590 7.52 -34.50 -13.99
CA ALA A 590 7.60 -35.02 -12.63
C ALA A 590 6.22 -35.22 -11.99
N LEU A 591 5.22 -34.43 -12.45
CA LEU A 591 3.85 -34.53 -11.94
C LEU A 591 2.88 -33.86 -12.93
N GLY A 592 1.69 -34.42 -13.01
CA GLY A 592 0.58 -33.75 -13.69
C GLY A 592 0.02 -34.57 -14.84
N PRO A 593 -1.04 -34.06 -15.47
CA PRO A 593 -1.71 -32.82 -15.10
C PRO A 593 -2.41 -32.93 -13.74
N ALA A 594 -2.24 -31.90 -12.92
CA ALA A 594 -2.81 -31.82 -11.57
C ALA A 594 -3.60 -30.50 -11.42
N GLN A 595 -4.67 -30.55 -10.66
CA GLN A 595 -5.46 -29.36 -10.39
C GLN A 595 -4.81 -28.57 -9.25
N THR A 596 -4.58 -27.28 -9.48
CA THR A 596 -4.03 -26.35 -8.49
C THR A 596 -5.02 -25.20 -8.24
N VAL A 597 -4.70 -24.35 -7.27
CA VAL A 597 -5.46 -23.13 -6.98
C VAL A 597 -5.57 -22.22 -8.23
N GLY A 598 -4.54 -22.21 -9.06
CA GLY A 598 -4.52 -21.37 -10.27
C GLY A 598 -5.05 -22.06 -11.52
N GLY A 599 -5.42 -23.34 -11.42
CA GLY A 599 -5.92 -24.11 -12.56
C GLY A 599 -5.10 -25.39 -12.80
N PRO A 600 -5.28 -26.03 -13.95
CA PRO A 600 -4.52 -27.25 -14.27
C PRO A 600 -3.03 -26.92 -14.45
N ALA A 601 -2.16 -27.79 -13.95
CA ALA A 601 -0.73 -27.60 -13.99
C ALA A 601 0.00 -28.91 -14.27
N VAL A 602 1.13 -28.79 -14.97
CA VAL A 602 2.11 -29.85 -15.20
C VAL A 602 3.43 -29.38 -14.58
N LEU A 603 4.04 -30.22 -13.76
CA LEU A 603 5.33 -29.91 -13.13
C LEU A 603 6.43 -30.69 -13.88
N LEU A 604 7.34 -29.93 -14.48
CA LEU A 604 8.54 -30.51 -15.09
C LEU A 604 9.70 -30.41 -14.12
N GLU A 605 10.54 -31.47 -14.04
CA GLU A 605 11.76 -31.48 -13.24
C GLU A 605 12.96 -31.60 -14.16
N ARG A 606 14.03 -30.93 -13.85
CA ARG A 606 15.26 -30.93 -14.63
C ARG A 606 15.96 -32.31 -14.50
N ASP A 607 16.47 -32.84 -15.62
CA ASP A 607 17.14 -34.15 -15.68
C ASP A 607 18.44 -34.18 -14.86
N THR A 608 19.14 -33.02 -14.77
CA THR A 608 20.37 -32.90 -13.99
C THR A 608 20.18 -31.78 -12.96
N LEU A 609 20.58 -32.03 -11.72
CA LEU A 609 20.40 -31.02 -10.65
C LEU A 609 21.17 -29.75 -10.99
N PRO A 610 20.52 -28.57 -10.97
CA PRO A 610 21.22 -27.31 -11.21
C PRO A 610 22.06 -26.93 -9.98
N ASP A 611 23.23 -26.35 -10.22
CA ASP A 611 24.08 -25.84 -9.15
C ASP A 611 23.53 -24.52 -8.60
N TYR A 612 23.20 -24.48 -7.32
CA TYR A 612 22.79 -23.22 -6.66
C TYR A 612 24.02 -22.32 -6.39
N ALA A 613 25.19 -22.90 -6.34
CA ALA A 613 26.46 -22.17 -6.24
C ALA A 613 27.51 -22.88 -7.08
N ARG A 614 28.38 -22.11 -7.73
CA ARG A 614 29.41 -22.61 -8.65
C ARG A 614 30.77 -22.06 -8.27
N VAL A 615 31.81 -22.92 -8.32
CA VAL A 615 33.20 -22.50 -8.15
C VAL A 615 33.77 -22.20 -9.53
N ILE A 616 34.15 -20.96 -9.78
CA ILE A 616 34.56 -20.46 -11.09
C ILE A 616 36.02 -19.99 -10.99
N PRO A 617 36.93 -20.52 -11.84
CA PRO A 617 38.36 -20.30 -11.66
C PRO A 617 38.86 -18.93 -12.12
N ALA A 618 38.07 -18.15 -12.90
CA ALA A 618 38.54 -16.87 -13.43
C ALA A 618 37.42 -15.81 -13.38
N ALA A 619 37.83 -14.54 -13.46
CA ALA A 619 36.90 -13.42 -13.60
C ALA A 619 37.34 -12.50 -14.74
N ALA A 620 36.39 -11.81 -15.35
CA ALA A 620 36.64 -10.79 -16.35
C ALA A 620 35.79 -9.56 -16.07
N LYS A 621 36.34 -8.35 -16.24
CA LYS A 621 35.59 -7.11 -16.06
C LYS A 621 35.00 -6.63 -17.38
N LEU A 622 33.76 -6.17 -17.34
CA LEU A 622 33.02 -5.64 -18.48
C LEU A 622 32.14 -4.46 -18.06
N GLU A 623 31.87 -3.57 -19.02
CA GLU A 623 30.84 -2.54 -18.84
C GLU A 623 29.49 -3.21 -18.57
N ASP A 624 28.70 -2.64 -17.67
CA ASP A 624 27.43 -3.22 -17.18
C ASP A 624 26.48 -3.62 -18.32
N ASP A 625 26.36 -2.79 -19.36
CA ASP A 625 25.46 -3.03 -20.48
C ASP A 625 25.89 -4.23 -21.36
N ARG A 626 27.14 -4.63 -21.27
CA ARG A 626 27.68 -5.76 -22.03
C ARG A 626 27.60 -7.09 -21.26
N ILE A 627 27.40 -7.05 -19.95
CA ILE A 627 27.42 -8.28 -19.13
C ILE A 627 26.29 -9.23 -19.52
N VAL A 628 25.03 -8.74 -19.59
CA VAL A 628 23.89 -9.63 -19.89
C VAL A 628 23.99 -10.22 -21.30
N PRO A 629 24.25 -9.44 -22.37
CA PRO A 629 24.43 -10.04 -23.70
C PRO A 629 25.57 -11.07 -23.74
N THR A 630 26.71 -10.78 -23.07
CA THR A 630 27.84 -11.73 -23.04
C THR A 630 27.48 -12.99 -22.26
N LEU A 631 26.79 -12.84 -21.11
CA LEU A 631 26.39 -13.97 -20.25
C LEU A 631 25.44 -14.94 -20.99
N LEU A 632 24.58 -14.40 -21.86
CA LEU A 632 23.62 -15.21 -22.62
C LEU A 632 24.18 -15.72 -23.95
N ASP A 633 25.38 -15.27 -24.35
CA ASP A 633 26.04 -15.73 -25.60
C ASP A 633 26.45 -17.21 -25.44
N PRO A 634 26.04 -18.11 -26.35
CA PRO A 634 26.39 -19.53 -26.25
C PRO A 634 27.89 -19.84 -26.31
N ARG A 635 28.71 -18.91 -26.79
CA ARG A 635 30.18 -19.08 -26.83
C ARG A 635 30.84 -18.94 -25.48
N LEU A 636 30.20 -18.25 -24.51
CA LEU A 636 30.73 -18.11 -23.15
C LEU A 636 30.44 -19.39 -22.34
N ASP A 637 31.43 -19.93 -21.66
CA ASP A 637 31.19 -20.98 -20.67
C ASP A 637 31.16 -20.34 -19.26
N PRO A 638 29.99 -20.19 -18.63
CA PRO A 638 29.88 -19.54 -17.32
C PRO A 638 30.50 -20.37 -16.18
N ARG A 639 30.96 -21.60 -16.44
CA ARG A 639 31.69 -22.40 -15.44
C ARG A 639 33.18 -22.04 -15.43
N ARG A 640 33.67 -21.28 -16.43
CA ARG A 640 35.08 -20.94 -16.58
C ARG A 640 35.40 -19.51 -16.18
N VAL A 641 34.42 -18.58 -16.33
CA VAL A 641 34.64 -17.16 -16.05
C VAL A 641 33.38 -16.51 -15.51
N VAL A 642 33.54 -15.74 -14.40
CA VAL A 642 32.48 -14.86 -13.89
C VAL A 642 32.69 -13.44 -14.44
N LEU A 643 31.61 -12.82 -14.87
CA LEU A 643 31.66 -11.44 -15.40
C LEU A 643 31.39 -10.46 -14.24
N LEU A 644 32.33 -9.56 -14.01
CA LEU A 644 32.23 -8.51 -12.99
C LEU A 644 32.06 -7.15 -13.68
N PRO A 645 31.42 -6.17 -13.05
CA PRO A 645 31.41 -4.81 -13.60
C PRO A 645 32.84 -4.22 -13.61
N ASP A 646 33.09 -3.29 -14.52
CA ASP A 646 34.41 -2.70 -14.70
C ASP A 646 34.91 -1.95 -13.44
N ASP A 647 33.97 -1.41 -12.63
CA ASP A 647 34.24 -0.73 -11.37
C ASP A 647 34.38 -1.68 -10.17
N ALA A 648 34.33 -3.00 -10.37
CA ALA A 648 34.41 -3.96 -9.24
C ALA A 648 35.72 -3.74 -8.46
N PRO A 649 35.65 -3.66 -7.10
CA PRO A 649 36.82 -3.31 -6.28
C PRO A 649 37.76 -4.51 -6.06
N ILE A 650 38.27 -5.07 -7.17
CA ILE A 650 39.21 -6.19 -7.15
C ILE A 650 40.13 -6.06 -8.37
N GLU A 651 41.41 -6.35 -8.18
CA GLU A 651 42.35 -6.48 -9.27
C GLU A 651 42.35 -7.92 -9.77
N LEU A 652 42.33 -8.07 -11.08
CA LEU A 652 42.29 -9.40 -11.71
C LEU A 652 43.68 -9.75 -12.27
N PRO A 653 44.09 -11.03 -12.11
CA PRO A 653 45.35 -11.47 -12.75
C PRO A 653 45.18 -11.51 -14.27
N ARG A 654 46.25 -11.26 -14.98
CA ARG A 654 46.27 -11.47 -16.43
C ARG A 654 46.34 -12.97 -16.71
N LEU A 655 45.48 -13.41 -17.60
CA LEU A 655 45.42 -14.82 -18.00
C LEU A 655 45.64 -14.89 -19.51
N ASP A 656 46.53 -15.79 -19.92
CA ASP A 656 46.78 -16.05 -21.35
C ASP A 656 45.63 -16.81 -21.99
N SER A 657 44.93 -17.60 -21.19
CA SER A 657 43.72 -18.34 -21.64
C SER A 657 42.83 -18.64 -20.43
N LEU A 658 41.53 -18.86 -20.68
CA LEU A 658 40.61 -19.21 -19.61
C LEU A 658 40.93 -20.63 -19.08
N PRO A 659 41.07 -20.79 -17.77
CA PRO A 659 41.30 -22.13 -17.17
C PRO A 659 40.14 -23.09 -17.45
N ALA A 660 40.37 -24.37 -17.29
CA ALA A 660 39.29 -25.37 -17.30
C ALA A 660 38.33 -25.15 -16.15
N PRO A 661 37.08 -25.61 -16.27
CA PRO A 661 36.15 -25.50 -15.12
C PRO A 661 36.72 -26.12 -13.84
N SER A 662 36.39 -25.54 -12.71
CA SER A 662 36.85 -26.03 -11.41
C SER A 662 36.34 -27.45 -11.14
N ALA A 663 37.20 -28.28 -10.53
CA ALA A 663 36.78 -29.60 -10.04
C ALA A 663 36.07 -29.49 -8.66
N SER A 664 36.11 -28.33 -8.05
CA SER A 664 35.45 -28.09 -6.76
C SER A 664 33.93 -27.91 -6.95
N HIS A 665 33.17 -28.50 -6.05
CA HIS A 665 31.71 -28.32 -6.00
C HIS A 665 31.33 -27.45 -4.78
N ALA A 666 30.30 -26.65 -4.93
CA ALA A 666 29.80 -25.79 -3.85
C ALA A 666 28.43 -26.30 -3.38
N ARG A 667 28.34 -26.69 -2.12
CA ARG A 667 27.09 -27.17 -1.51
C ARG A 667 26.54 -26.10 -0.57
N VAL A 668 25.33 -25.62 -0.84
CA VAL A 668 24.69 -24.52 -0.11
C VAL A 668 23.69 -25.07 0.91
N THR A 669 23.74 -24.49 2.11
CA THR A 669 22.70 -24.68 3.13
C THR A 669 22.11 -23.31 3.45
N UNK A 670 21.01 -23.09 3.10
CA UNK A 670 20.38 -21.80 3.26
C UNK A 670 19.54 -21.77 4.46
N UNK A 671 19.52 -20.69 5.11
CA UNK A 671 18.66 -20.39 6.17
C UNK A 671 18.19 -18.94 6.01
N UNK A 672 17.20 -18.59 5.80
CA UNK A 672 16.66 -17.36 5.53
C UNK A 672 17.57 -16.17 5.40
N UNK A 673 18.18 -15.65 6.35
CA UNK A 673 19.02 -14.53 6.45
C UNK A 673 20.50 -14.89 6.48
N LYS A 674 20.77 -16.09 6.55
CA LYS A 674 22.15 -16.63 6.62
C LYS A 674 22.33 -17.78 5.66
N MET A 675 23.56 -17.95 5.16
CA MET A 675 23.86 -19.01 4.17
C MET A 675 25.25 -19.54 4.47
N THR A 676 25.41 -20.85 4.36
CA THR A 676 26.73 -21.52 4.44
C THR A 676 26.96 -22.26 3.12
N VAL A 677 28.13 -22.04 2.52
CA VAL A 677 28.57 -22.74 1.31
C VAL A 677 29.82 -23.55 1.66
N ARG A 678 29.76 -24.86 1.47
CA ARG A 678 30.91 -25.77 1.65
C ARG A 678 31.47 -26.13 0.29
N LEU A 679 32.79 -26.13 0.22
CA LEU A 679 33.55 -26.41 -1.01
C LEU A 679 34.24 -27.77 -0.87
N ASP A 680 33.93 -28.70 -1.80
CA ASP A 680 34.48 -30.05 -1.76
C ASP A 680 34.65 -30.60 -3.19
N PRO A 681 35.88 -30.92 -3.61
CA PRO A 681 37.14 -30.64 -2.90
C PRO A 681 37.43 -29.15 -2.80
N ALA A 682 38.34 -28.77 -1.92
CA ALA A 682 38.77 -27.34 -1.80
C ALA A 682 39.41 -26.89 -3.12
N PRO A 683 39.21 -25.64 -3.56
CA PRO A 683 39.81 -25.12 -4.80
C PRO A 683 41.33 -25.23 -4.79
N SER A 684 41.89 -25.72 -5.89
CA SER A 684 43.35 -25.84 -6.04
C SER A 684 44.05 -24.52 -6.44
N ALA A 685 43.25 -23.46 -6.74
CA ALA A 685 43.73 -22.13 -7.11
C ALA A 685 42.73 -21.09 -6.65
N PRO A 686 43.16 -19.81 -6.50
CA PRO A 686 42.19 -18.74 -6.17
C PRO A 686 41.03 -18.74 -7.17
N SER A 687 39.80 -18.66 -6.66
CA SER A 687 38.60 -18.84 -7.46
C SER A 687 37.49 -17.88 -6.99
N TYR A 688 36.34 -17.96 -7.63
CA TYR A 688 35.14 -17.17 -7.29
C TYR A 688 33.97 -18.12 -7.10
N VAL A 689 33.28 -17.97 -5.96
CA VAL A 689 32.06 -18.75 -5.74
C VAL A 689 30.88 -17.85 -6.09
N VAL A 690 30.20 -18.20 -7.19
CA VAL A 690 29.01 -17.49 -7.67
C VAL A 690 27.79 -18.22 -7.15
N ILE A 691 26.96 -17.51 -6.41
CA ILE A 691 25.75 -18.06 -5.76
C ILE A 691 24.54 -17.50 -6.49
N SER A 692 23.58 -18.37 -6.78
CA SER A 692 22.34 -18.01 -7.49
C SER A 692 21.39 -17.25 -6.53
N GLU A 693 21.88 -16.13 -6.01
CA GLU A 693 21.19 -15.22 -5.09
C GLU A 693 21.57 -13.79 -5.49
N ASN A 694 20.66 -12.84 -5.34
CA ASN A 694 20.97 -11.46 -5.71
C ASN A 694 22.02 -10.85 -4.78
N TRP A 695 22.98 -10.17 -5.38
CA TRP A 695 23.89 -9.31 -4.67
C TRP A 695 23.18 -8.05 -4.16
N TYR A 696 23.52 -7.65 -2.94
CA TYR A 696 23.08 -6.40 -2.33
C TYR A 696 24.16 -5.97 -1.35
N PRO A 697 24.41 -4.64 -1.20
CA PRO A 697 25.53 -4.17 -0.37
C PRO A 697 25.53 -4.62 1.10
N ASP A 698 24.40 -5.07 1.61
CA ASP A 698 24.30 -5.51 3.01
C ASP A 698 24.82 -6.94 3.22
N TRP A 699 25.10 -7.70 2.15
CA TRP A 699 25.71 -9.01 2.32
C TRP A 699 27.12 -8.91 2.90
N ARG A 700 27.42 -9.71 3.88
CA ARG A 700 28.76 -9.88 4.49
C ARG A 700 29.16 -11.34 4.32
N ALA A 701 30.44 -11.57 4.07
CA ALA A 701 30.98 -12.91 3.88
C ALA A 701 32.21 -13.15 4.74
N THR A 702 32.37 -14.37 5.19
CA THR A 702 33.67 -14.87 5.71
C THR A 702 34.03 -16.14 4.97
N VAL A 703 35.31 -16.32 4.68
CA VAL A 703 35.88 -17.54 4.08
C VAL A 703 36.81 -18.15 5.12
N ASP A 704 36.47 -19.35 5.60
CA ASP A 704 37.22 -20.04 6.67
C ASP A 704 37.47 -19.14 7.89
N GLY A 705 36.45 -18.29 8.21
CA GLY A 705 36.50 -17.37 9.36
C GLY A 705 37.11 -16.01 9.06
N HIS A 706 37.74 -15.80 7.92
CA HIS A 706 38.33 -14.52 7.54
C HIS A 706 37.37 -13.69 6.70
N SER A 707 37.31 -12.37 6.98
CA SER A 707 36.40 -11.48 6.24
C SER A 707 36.73 -11.46 4.75
N ALA A 708 35.71 -11.56 3.91
CA ALA A 708 35.80 -11.47 2.45
C ALA A 708 34.73 -10.49 1.95
N GLN A 709 35.03 -9.72 0.91
CA GLN A 709 34.10 -8.76 0.35
C GLN A 709 33.23 -9.42 -0.74
N PRO A 710 31.91 -9.52 -0.56
CA PRO A 710 31.06 -9.99 -1.64
C PRO A 710 31.06 -9.02 -2.82
N LEU A 711 31.12 -9.56 -4.03
CA LEU A 711 31.10 -8.83 -5.29
C LEU A 711 29.78 -9.08 -6.03
N ARG A 712 29.44 -8.18 -6.94
CA ARG A 712 28.32 -8.34 -7.87
C ARG A 712 28.85 -9.05 -9.13
N GLY A 713 28.56 -10.35 -9.29
CA GLY A 713 29.00 -11.12 -10.46
C GLY A 713 27.85 -11.46 -11.39
N ASN A 714 28.16 -11.71 -12.66
CA ASN A 714 27.20 -12.09 -13.68
C ASN A 714 25.94 -11.21 -13.64
N TYR A 715 26.18 -9.90 -13.53
CA TYR A 715 25.19 -8.82 -13.50
C TYR A 715 24.45 -8.63 -12.18
N THR A 716 24.01 -9.72 -11.52
CA THR A 716 23.22 -9.58 -10.29
C THR A 716 23.59 -10.59 -9.20
N PHE A 717 24.38 -11.60 -9.51
CA PHE A 717 24.61 -12.72 -8.57
C PHE A 717 25.63 -12.39 -7.49
N LEU A 718 25.37 -12.92 -6.31
CA LEU A 718 26.24 -12.82 -5.13
C LEU A 718 27.51 -13.66 -5.40
N THR A 719 28.66 -12.99 -5.42
CA THR A 719 29.95 -13.62 -5.77
C THR A 719 30.96 -13.39 -4.66
N VAL A 720 31.67 -14.44 -4.23
CA VAL A 720 32.67 -14.34 -3.16
C VAL A 720 34.02 -14.85 -3.69
N PRO A 721 35.07 -13.99 -3.71
CA PRO A 721 36.43 -14.46 -4.01
C PRO A 721 36.90 -15.40 -2.90
N VAL A 722 37.52 -16.51 -3.28
CA VAL A 722 38.03 -17.51 -2.33
C VAL A 722 39.50 -17.84 -2.63
N PRO A 723 40.34 -17.97 -1.61
CA PRO A 723 41.73 -18.38 -1.81
C PRO A 723 41.85 -19.88 -2.09
N THR A 724 43.01 -20.30 -2.54
CA THR A 724 43.38 -21.70 -2.63
C THR A 724 43.12 -22.41 -1.31
N GLY A 725 42.51 -23.60 -1.34
CA GLY A 725 42.26 -24.41 -0.16
C GLY A 725 41.05 -24.05 0.67
N ALA A 726 40.29 -23.02 0.27
CA ALA A 726 39.09 -22.59 0.99
C ALA A 726 38.07 -23.72 1.13
N ARG A 727 37.43 -23.85 2.30
CA ARG A 727 36.48 -24.94 2.58
C ARG A 727 35.06 -24.48 2.93
N GLU A 728 34.94 -23.29 3.55
CA GLU A 728 33.62 -22.84 4.00
C GLU A 728 33.47 -21.33 3.81
N ILE A 729 32.34 -20.93 3.23
CA ILE A 729 31.93 -19.53 3.16
C ILE A 729 30.68 -19.37 4.02
N ARG A 730 30.70 -18.39 4.91
CA ARG A 730 29.49 -17.98 5.66
C ARG A 730 29.07 -16.60 5.19
N LEU A 731 27.78 -16.47 4.94
CA LEU A 731 27.16 -15.25 4.42
C LEU A 731 26.01 -14.85 5.34
N GLU A 732 25.91 -13.55 5.61
CA GLU A 732 24.76 -13.01 6.36
C GLU A 732 24.45 -11.60 5.88
N VAL A 733 23.20 -11.19 6.02
CA VAL A 733 22.77 -9.83 5.70
C VAL A 733 22.97 -8.94 6.91
N SER A 734 23.76 -7.86 6.76
CA SER A 734 24.06 -6.92 7.82
C SER A 734 22.79 -6.24 8.36
N ARG A 735 22.75 -6.05 9.68
CA ARG A 735 21.68 -5.33 10.36
C ARG A 735 21.99 -3.85 10.55
N ASP A 736 23.09 -3.34 10.03
CA ASP A 736 23.57 -1.98 10.33
C ASP A 736 22.54 -0.92 9.94
N ARG A 737 22.02 -0.97 8.71
CA ARG A 737 21.03 0.00 8.24
C ARG A 737 19.73 -0.08 9.05
N TYR A 738 19.31 -1.29 9.38
CA TYR A 738 18.12 -1.52 10.22
C TYR A 738 18.33 -0.93 11.63
N ARG A 739 19.51 -1.19 12.26
CA ARG A 739 19.84 -0.68 13.60
C ARG A 739 19.90 0.85 13.61
N GLN A 740 20.49 1.47 12.58
CA GLN A 740 20.53 2.93 12.45
C GLN A 740 19.11 3.50 12.41
N GLY A 741 18.24 2.92 11.56
CA GLY A 741 16.83 3.33 11.48
C GLY A 741 16.11 3.17 12.81
N ALA A 742 16.32 2.05 13.50
CA ALA A 742 15.72 1.79 14.81
C ALA A 742 16.15 2.82 15.86
N LEU A 743 17.45 3.17 15.92
CA LEU A 743 17.96 4.19 16.84
C LEU A 743 17.28 5.55 16.58
N MET A 744 17.18 5.95 15.32
CA MET A 744 16.49 7.21 14.95
C MET A 744 15.02 7.16 15.38
N THR A 745 14.35 6.01 15.19
CA THR A 745 12.95 5.83 15.59
C THR A 745 12.79 5.96 17.10
N PHE A 746 13.61 5.27 17.89
CA PHE A 746 13.49 5.32 19.36
C PHE A 746 13.79 6.73 19.90
N ALA A 747 14.79 7.41 19.35
CA ALA A 747 15.11 8.80 19.73
C ALA A 747 13.92 9.73 19.43
N SER A 748 13.31 9.57 18.26
CA SER A 748 12.15 10.39 17.86
C SER A 748 10.91 10.09 18.71
N LEU A 749 10.66 8.81 19.00
CA LEU A 749 9.54 8.42 19.88
C LEU A 749 9.72 9.00 21.30
N ALA A 750 10.95 9.01 21.82
CA ALA A 750 11.23 9.64 23.11
C ALA A 750 10.93 11.15 23.06
N GLY A 751 11.30 11.84 21.97
CA GLY A 751 10.95 13.25 21.76
C GLY A 751 9.43 13.48 21.70
N ILE A 752 8.72 12.62 20.97
CA ILE A 752 7.24 12.68 20.86
C ILE A 752 6.60 12.49 22.24
N LEU A 753 7.06 11.49 23.00
CA LEU A 753 6.56 11.22 24.36
C LEU A 753 6.86 12.40 25.28
N GLY A 754 8.01 13.05 25.12
CA GLY A 754 8.36 14.28 25.85
C GLY A 754 7.37 15.42 25.54
N TRP A 755 7.07 15.65 24.27
CA TRP A 755 6.12 16.69 23.86
C TRP A 755 4.70 16.43 24.37
N ILE A 756 4.28 15.16 24.45
CA ILE A 756 2.94 14.81 24.97
C ILE A 756 2.93 14.83 26.51
N GLY A 757 3.90 14.18 27.11
CA GLY A 757 3.90 13.88 28.56
C GLY A 757 4.27 15.04 29.46
N LEU A 758 5.33 15.79 29.10
CA LEU A 758 5.85 16.86 29.96
C LEU A 758 4.80 17.95 30.23
N PRO A 759 4.06 18.49 29.23
CA PRO A 759 3.00 19.46 29.53
C PRO A 759 1.90 18.89 30.43
N LEU A 760 1.54 17.63 30.28
CA LEU A 760 0.50 17.00 31.08
C LEU A 760 0.96 16.85 32.55
N LEU A 761 2.22 16.48 32.77
CA LEU A 761 2.83 16.38 34.11
C LEU A 761 2.90 17.74 34.80
N LEU A 762 3.33 18.77 34.07
CA LEU A 762 3.44 20.14 34.62
C LEU A 762 2.05 20.70 35.00
N ARG A 763 1.02 20.41 34.24
CA ARG A 763 -0.36 20.83 34.57
C ARG A 763 -0.87 20.13 35.83
N ARG A 764 -0.60 18.81 36.00
CA ARG A 764 -0.97 18.07 37.20
C ARG A 764 -0.34 18.68 38.44
N ARG A 765 0.96 19.02 38.39
CA ARG A 765 1.69 19.66 39.51
C ARG A 765 1.15 21.02 39.90
N ARG A 766 0.57 21.77 38.93
CA ARG A 766 -0.05 23.09 39.22
C ARG A 766 -1.48 22.96 39.73
N ALA A 767 -2.09 21.79 39.61
CA ALA A 767 -3.46 21.57 40.09
C ALA A 767 -3.49 20.91 41.48
N ILE A 768 -2.35 20.46 42.00
CA ILE A 768 -2.12 20.02 43.38
C ILE A 768 -1.52 21.17 44.17
#